data_1c35e33d60760928a49b9d8bf5cecd84
#
_entry.id   1c35e33d60760928a49b9d8bf5cecd84
#
_cell.length_a   1.000
_cell.length_b   1.000
_cell.length_c   1.000
_cell.angle_alpha   90.00
_cell.angle_beta   90.00
_cell.angle_gamma   90.00
#
_symmetry.space_group_name_H-M   'P 1'
#
loop_
_entity.id
_entity.type
_entity.pdbx_description
1 polymer ?
#
loop_
_entity_poly.entity_id
_entity_poly.type
_entity_poly.pdbx_seq_one_letter_code
_entity_poly.pdbx_strand_id
1 'polypeptide(L)'
;MHANRNKKAVKRVEKGMMKANRIRNLFAVFAIVLTTFMITTVFSLGINYMENMKLMQVRTAGTTANASLAMPTEKQEQQIKNLEYVKTVGTQYMVGSVAEKNDEGRDLSIALSYYDTTEWDKHYKETIKDIEGKYPSNENEIMLSKDALSQLGMKEPKLNMEIPLSYYDKNGQQEKNFTLSGWFHSYTGTGMGFVSEAYCKNAGYTMAEDGVLSLSLNKMPDDFYRIQKDVELNENQSFGGAVSMKSSSGSVIAMVILLVFFIIGSGYLLIYNVLYISISNDTRFYGLMKTLGTTQKQIKSLVKNQAVKFACIGIPIGILLATAVSFGIVPFVLNEGFEQGKSMMDAEVFFHPSIYILSVIFSAVTVWIACNAPAKAAAKISPIEALKFQNFAPKKTKSRNSTNGGKLHVMAFHNVFRDKKRAALVFMSLFMGITMILGVNGVISSMSAENFIKEYMDYNFEYTDIQFEQYEQLNKEVPQFDEHFVEQIKQLDGIKNIDVQKTVWAGIDFNENDLEGFMKIKYEDSKYKAKGQSYEQTIETLKGYAESGDYGCYITTLPDDRVLEEYNAEHPDTPIDMEAFKRGETAIAGKDTEYNAPNTALVGETLTLTADSTDGKATDFKIGGAFYLSLIHISEPTRLQLI
;
A
#
# COMPACT_ATOMS: atom_id res chain seq x y z
N MET A 1 35.39 55.12 -6.44
CA MET A 1 34.20 55.22 -5.59
C MET A 1 34.23 54.09 -4.57
N HIS A 2 34.41 54.41 -3.29
CA HIS A 2 34.33 53.41 -2.22
C HIS A 2 32.90 52.89 -2.08
N ALA A 3 32.73 51.59 -2.17
CA ALA A 3 31.43 50.95 -2.03
C ALA A 3 30.87 51.25 -0.63
N ASN A 4 29.82 52.04 -0.55
CA ASN A 4 29.17 52.38 0.69
C ASN A 4 28.58 51.11 1.35
N ARG A 5 29.22 50.59 2.42
CA ARG A 5 28.84 49.36 3.14
C ARG A 5 27.81 49.61 4.25
N ASN A 6 27.05 50.72 4.21
CA ASN A 6 26.13 51.07 5.27
C ASN A 6 24.89 50.14 5.32
N LYS A 7 25.02 48.99 6.01
CA LYS A 7 23.94 48.02 6.22
C LYS A 7 22.72 48.63 6.97
N LYS A 8 22.94 49.65 7.82
CA LYS A 8 21.86 50.32 8.58
C LYS A 8 20.96 51.14 7.64
N ALA A 9 21.55 51.85 6.64
CA ALA A 9 20.79 52.58 5.64
C ALA A 9 19.93 51.66 4.78
N VAL A 10 20.49 50.54 4.32
CA VAL A 10 19.73 49.54 3.54
C VAL A 10 18.55 48.98 4.33
N LYS A 11 18.74 48.62 5.61
CA LYS A 11 17.65 48.15 6.48
C LYS A 11 16.55 49.22 6.71
N ARG A 12 16.93 50.50 6.81
CA ARG A 12 15.95 51.58 6.98
C ARG A 12 15.09 51.78 5.72
N VAL A 13 15.72 51.72 4.55
CA VAL A 13 15.03 51.76 3.25
C VAL A 13 14.11 50.58 3.09
N GLU A 14 14.57 49.36 3.41
CA GLU A 14 13.77 48.14 3.39
C GLU A 14 12.50 48.26 4.25
N LYS A 15 12.65 48.74 5.48
CA LYS A 15 11.51 48.96 6.40
C LYS A 15 10.51 50.00 5.84
N GLY A 16 11.00 51.06 5.22
CA GLY A 16 10.16 52.07 4.55
C GLY A 16 9.38 51.49 3.36
N MET A 17 10.06 50.70 2.50
CA MET A 17 9.41 50.03 1.37
C MET A 17 8.34 49.03 1.82
N MET A 18 8.64 48.26 2.86
CA MET A 18 7.65 47.31 3.40
C MET A 18 6.40 48.01 3.94
N LYS A 19 6.57 49.19 4.59
CA LYS A 19 5.46 49.96 5.11
C LYS A 19 4.63 50.61 4.00
N ALA A 20 5.29 51.11 2.94
CA ALA A 20 4.62 51.76 1.81
C ALA A 20 3.80 50.81 0.95
N ASN A 21 4.21 49.53 0.86
CA ASN A 21 3.63 48.56 -0.07
C ASN A 21 2.88 47.39 0.64
N ARG A 22 2.09 47.72 1.69
CA ARG A 22 1.44 46.70 2.55
C ARG A 22 0.61 45.69 1.81
N ILE A 23 -0.29 46.11 0.91
CA ILE A 23 -1.18 45.21 0.15
C ILE A 23 -0.37 44.25 -0.70
N ARG A 24 0.65 44.75 -1.39
CA ARG A 24 1.52 43.93 -2.25
C ARG A 24 2.33 42.90 -1.46
N ASN A 25 2.84 43.33 -0.28
CA ASN A 25 3.55 42.44 0.62
C ASN A 25 2.63 41.33 1.15
N LEU A 26 1.36 41.64 1.40
CA LEU A 26 0.34 40.69 1.80
C LEU A 26 0.16 39.60 0.72
N PHE A 27 0.08 39.99 -0.56
CA PHE A 27 0.01 39.00 -1.65
C PHE A 27 1.26 38.13 -1.74
N ALA A 28 2.45 38.66 -1.48
CA ALA A 28 3.68 37.88 -1.45
C ALA A 28 3.71 36.89 -0.28
N VAL A 29 3.28 37.32 0.91
CA VAL A 29 3.14 36.44 2.08
C VAL A 29 2.07 35.38 1.79
N PHE A 30 0.92 35.76 1.24
CA PHE A 30 -0.16 34.83 0.91
C PHE A 30 0.29 33.75 -0.10
N ALA A 31 1.06 34.13 -1.13
CA ALA A 31 1.63 33.16 -2.07
C ALA A 31 2.54 32.15 -1.37
N ILE A 32 3.36 32.60 -0.40
CA ILE A 32 4.22 31.72 0.40
C ILE A 32 3.38 30.84 1.33
N VAL A 33 2.37 31.42 1.99
CA VAL A 33 1.41 30.65 2.83
C VAL A 33 0.79 29.54 2.03
N LEU A 34 0.23 29.84 0.86
CA LEU A 34 -0.44 28.87 0.01
C LEU A 34 0.51 27.77 -0.48
N THR A 35 1.71 28.15 -0.92
CA THR A 35 2.74 27.20 -1.34
C THR A 35 3.15 26.29 -0.19
N THR A 36 3.40 26.85 1.01
CA THR A 36 3.78 26.06 2.18
C THR A 36 2.64 25.17 2.64
N PHE A 37 1.41 25.69 2.61
CA PHE A 37 0.20 24.90 2.89
C PHE A 37 0.12 23.68 1.98
N MET A 38 0.25 23.85 0.67
CA MET A 38 0.22 22.73 -0.29
C MET A 38 1.33 21.71 -0.04
N ILE A 39 2.57 22.17 0.17
CA ILE A 39 3.72 21.30 0.47
C ILE A 39 3.48 20.50 1.75
N THR A 40 3.04 21.18 2.82
CA THR A 40 2.80 20.52 4.11
C THR A 40 1.65 19.53 4.04
N THR A 41 0.55 19.88 3.35
CA THR A 41 -0.60 18.98 3.19
C THR A 41 -0.21 17.70 2.43
N VAL A 42 0.61 17.82 1.38
CA VAL A 42 1.04 16.63 0.63
C VAL A 42 1.99 15.75 1.42
N PHE A 43 2.96 16.34 2.15
CA PHE A 43 3.79 15.55 3.05
C PHE A 43 2.97 14.91 4.19
N SER A 44 1.99 15.62 4.72
CA SER A 44 1.07 15.09 5.73
C SER A 44 0.28 13.91 5.17
N LEU A 45 -0.37 14.05 4.02
CA LEU A 45 -1.11 12.97 3.38
C LEU A 45 -0.20 11.77 3.07
N GLY A 46 0.97 11.99 2.47
CA GLY A 46 1.88 10.91 2.10
C GLY A 46 2.40 10.13 3.30
N ILE A 47 2.82 10.81 4.36
CA ILE A 47 3.33 10.14 5.57
C ILE A 47 2.18 9.46 6.33
N ASN A 48 1.03 10.13 6.49
CA ASN A 48 -0.14 9.52 7.12
C ASN A 48 -0.65 8.31 6.34
N TYR A 49 -0.64 8.35 5.01
CA TYR A 49 -0.97 7.19 4.19
C TYR A 49 -0.04 6.02 4.49
N MET A 50 1.28 6.24 4.48
CA MET A 50 2.25 5.17 4.77
C MET A 50 2.08 4.59 6.18
N GLU A 51 1.86 5.44 7.19
CA GLU A 51 1.66 4.97 8.57
C GLU A 51 0.33 4.22 8.74
N ASN A 52 -0.76 4.71 8.13
CA ASN A 52 -2.04 4.01 8.15
C ASN A 52 -2.00 2.69 7.38
N MET A 53 -1.26 2.59 6.26
CA MET A 53 -1.05 1.32 5.55
C MET A 53 -0.32 0.30 6.42
N LYS A 54 0.72 0.71 7.16
CA LYS A 54 1.39 -0.16 8.14
C LYS A 54 0.43 -0.58 9.25
N LEU A 55 -0.33 0.37 9.79
CA LEU A 55 -1.31 0.11 10.84
C LEU A 55 -2.38 -0.87 10.37
N MET A 56 -2.91 -0.69 9.16
CA MET A 56 -3.85 -1.62 8.54
C MET A 56 -3.24 -3.01 8.42
N GLN A 57 -2.02 -3.13 7.91
CA GLN A 57 -1.33 -4.41 7.78
C GLN A 57 -1.21 -5.13 9.12
N VAL A 58 -0.78 -4.41 10.16
CA VAL A 58 -0.66 -4.92 11.52
C VAL A 58 -2.03 -5.33 12.10
N ARG A 59 -3.06 -4.52 11.90
CA ARG A 59 -4.44 -4.80 12.34
C ARG A 59 -5.03 -6.02 11.64
N THR A 60 -4.82 -6.14 10.33
CA THR A 60 -5.28 -7.30 9.54
C THR A 60 -4.53 -8.57 9.92
N ALA A 61 -3.21 -8.49 10.14
CA ALA A 61 -2.41 -9.62 10.59
C ALA A 61 -2.70 -10.04 12.03
N GLY A 62 -3.30 -9.14 12.85
CA GLY A 62 -3.54 -9.38 14.27
C GLY A 62 -2.27 -9.47 15.12
N THR A 63 -1.10 -9.11 14.57
CA THR A 63 0.17 -9.12 15.27
C THR A 63 1.18 -8.17 14.64
N THR A 64 2.10 -7.65 15.46
CA THR A 64 3.29 -6.93 14.99
C THR A 64 4.52 -7.85 14.87
N ALA A 65 4.41 -9.11 15.29
CA ALA A 65 5.44 -10.11 15.08
C ALA A 65 5.63 -10.36 13.58
N ASN A 66 6.86 -10.57 13.15
CA ASN A 66 7.19 -10.76 11.74
C ASN A 66 7.78 -12.14 11.42
N ALA A 67 7.87 -13.00 12.42
CA ALA A 67 8.15 -14.42 12.28
C ALA A 67 7.50 -15.21 13.42
N SER A 68 7.27 -16.51 13.21
CA SER A 68 6.75 -17.41 14.24
C SER A 68 7.37 -18.80 14.10
N LEU A 69 7.40 -19.54 15.20
CA LEU A 69 7.81 -20.95 15.23
C LEU A 69 6.81 -21.74 16.07
N ALA A 70 6.14 -22.70 15.45
CA ALA A 70 5.21 -23.58 16.16
C ALA A 70 5.94 -24.72 16.87
N MET A 71 5.41 -25.14 18.02
CA MET A 71 5.88 -26.28 18.82
C MET A 71 7.40 -26.29 19.04
N PRO A 72 8.00 -25.20 19.54
CA PRO A 72 9.44 -25.11 19.72
C PRO A 72 9.89 -26.01 20.86
N THR A 73 11.05 -26.61 20.71
CA THR A 73 11.73 -27.27 21.82
C THR A 73 12.35 -26.22 22.76
N GLU A 74 12.60 -26.58 24.04
CA GLU A 74 13.28 -25.69 24.98
C GLU A 74 14.65 -25.21 24.46
N LYS A 75 15.38 -26.08 23.73
CA LYS A 75 16.66 -25.72 23.10
C LYS A 75 16.48 -24.63 22.05
N GLN A 76 15.48 -24.77 21.18
CA GLN A 76 15.17 -23.78 20.13
C GLN A 76 14.74 -22.45 20.75
N GLU A 77 13.89 -22.49 21.77
CA GLU A 77 13.45 -21.27 22.47
C GLU A 77 14.64 -20.50 23.06
N GLN A 78 15.57 -21.21 23.76
CA GLN A 78 16.77 -20.59 24.29
C GLN A 78 17.71 -20.08 23.22
N GLN A 79 17.88 -20.81 22.10
CA GLN A 79 18.67 -20.36 20.97
C GLN A 79 18.12 -19.05 20.40
N ILE A 80 16.80 -19.00 20.11
CA ILE A 80 16.12 -17.84 19.54
C ILE A 80 16.24 -16.61 20.44
N LYS A 81 16.04 -16.77 21.75
CA LYS A 81 16.16 -15.67 22.72
C LYS A 81 17.57 -15.06 22.80
N ASN A 82 18.59 -15.82 22.42
CA ASN A 82 19.99 -15.38 22.45
C ASN A 82 20.48 -14.76 21.12
N LEU A 83 19.65 -14.72 20.07
CA LEU A 83 20.03 -14.13 18.79
C LEU A 83 19.94 -12.59 18.85
N GLU A 84 21.04 -11.91 18.56
CA GLU A 84 21.14 -10.43 18.63
C GLU A 84 20.15 -9.69 17.71
N TYR A 85 19.70 -10.33 16.64
CA TYR A 85 18.76 -9.74 15.67
C TYR A 85 17.30 -10.04 15.99
N VAL A 86 17.00 -10.82 17.02
CA VAL A 86 15.66 -11.02 17.57
C VAL A 86 15.41 -9.97 18.65
N LYS A 87 14.43 -9.11 18.41
CA LYS A 87 14.12 -7.97 19.28
C LYS A 87 13.22 -8.36 20.46
N THR A 88 12.19 -9.12 20.18
CA THR A 88 11.21 -9.59 21.17
C THR A 88 10.76 -11.00 20.82
N VAL A 89 10.48 -11.79 21.85
CA VAL A 89 9.95 -13.15 21.75
C VAL A 89 8.72 -13.23 22.64
N GLY A 90 7.56 -13.43 22.04
CA GLY A 90 6.29 -13.66 22.73
C GLY A 90 5.88 -15.12 22.64
N THR A 91 5.04 -15.55 23.56
CA THR A 91 4.51 -16.91 23.65
C THR A 91 2.99 -16.88 23.51
N GLN A 92 2.47 -17.75 22.68
CA GLN A 92 1.03 -17.92 22.52
C GLN A 92 0.64 -19.41 22.54
N TYR A 93 -0.56 -19.71 23.05
CA TYR A 93 -1.24 -20.98 22.89
C TYR A 93 -2.55 -20.77 22.14
N MET A 94 -2.81 -21.59 21.13
CA MET A 94 -4.14 -21.72 20.57
C MET A 94 -4.93 -22.68 21.46
N VAL A 95 -5.88 -22.15 22.22
CA VAL A 95 -6.62 -22.91 23.22
C VAL A 95 -7.76 -23.68 22.59
N GLY A 96 -8.47 -23.09 21.64
CA GLY A 96 -9.57 -23.76 20.97
C GLY A 96 -10.58 -22.81 20.35
N SER A 97 -11.84 -23.26 20.21
CA SER A 97 -12.91 -22.48 19.61
C SER A 97 -14.24 -22.69 20.34
N VAL A 98 -15.09 -21.67 20.33
CA VAL A 98 -16.44 -21.76 20.88
C VAL A 98 -17.29 -22.72 20.04
N ALA A 99 -18.03 -23.60 20.69
CA ALA A 99 -18.82 -24.68 20.10
C ALA A 99 -20.33 -24.35 20.03
N GLU A 100 -20.69 -23.08 20.06
CA GLU A 100 -22.06 -22.62 20.03
C GLU A 100 -22.50 -22.22 18.63
N LYS A 101 -23.80 -22.24 18.39
CA LYS A 101 -24.42 -21.82 17.14
C LYS A 101 -25.22 -20.54 17.33
N ASN A 102 -25.25 -19.71 16.29
CA ASN A 102 -26.16 -18.56 16.28
C ASN A 102 -27.64 -18.98 16.07
N ASP A 103 -28.55 -18.01 16.13
CA ASP A 103 -29.99 -18.23 15.92
C ASP A 103 -30.31 -18.83 14.52
N GLU A 104 -29.42 -18.75 13.57
CA GLU A 104 -29.52 -19.30 12.21
C GLU A 104 -28.95 -20.71 12.10
N GLY A 105 -28.43 -21.27 13.18
CA GLY A 105 -27.83 -22.61 13.23
C GLY A 105 -26.38 -22.69 12.71
N ARG A 106 -25.74 -21.55 12.43
CA ARG A 106 -24.34 -21.48 12.00
C ARG A 106 -23.41 -21.49 13.22
N ASP A 107 -22.30 -22.18 13.12
CA ASP A 107 -21.27 -22.19 14.15
C ASP A 107 -20.71 -20.78 14.37
N LEU A 108 -20.48 -20.42 15.63
CA LEU A 108 -19.84 -19.16 15.98
C LEU A 108 -18.34 -19.22 15.65
N SER A 109 -17.85 -18.16 15.02
CA SER A 109 -16.42 -18.04 14.71
C SER A 109 -15.68 -17.27 15.81
N ILE A 110 -15.44 -17.93 16.95
CA ILE A 110 -14.75 -17.36 18.10
C ILE A 110 -13.58 -18.27 18.49
N ALA A 111 -12.35 -17.78 18.30
CA ALA A 111 -11.13 -18.47 18.72
C ALA A 111 -10.76 -18.10 20.16
N LEU A 112 -10.30 -19.09 20.92
CA LEU A 112 -9.79 -18.91 22.27
C LEU A 112 -8.27 -19.08 22.26
N SER A 113 -7.55 -18.13 22.86
CA SER A 113 -6.09 -18.11 22.90
C SER A 113 -5.57 -17.67 24.27
N TYR A 114 -4.31 -17.95 24.52
CA TYR A 114 -3.52 -17.34 25.58
C TYR A 114 -2.28 -16.69 25.01
N TYR A 115 -2.00 -15.49 25.49
CA TYR A 115 -0.79 -14.73 25.16
C TYR A 115 -0.02 -14.38 26.42
N ASP A 116 1.30 -14.55 26.40
CA ASP A 116 2.13 -14.09 27.50
C ASP A 116 2.21 -12.55 27.54
N THR A 117 2.83 -11.99 28.56
CA THR A 117 2.94 -10.53 28.71
C THR A 117 3.66 -9.89 27.52
N THR A 118 4.65 -10.56 26.93
CA THR A 118 5.39 -10.03 25.77
C THR A 118 4.53 -10.05 24.52
N GLU A 119 3.85 -11.16 24.26
CA GLU A 119 2.95 -11.27 23.11
C GLU A 119 1.82 -10.25 23.21
N TRP A 120 1.16 -10.17 24.39
CA TRP A 120 0.08 -9.22 24.62
C TRP A 120 0.52 -7.76 24.47
N ASP A 121 1.55 -7.33 25.22
CA ASP A 121 1.94 -5.92 25.30
C ASP A 121 2.76 -5.43 24.09
N LYS A 122 3.52 -6.32 23.43
CA LYS A 122 4.46 -5.93 22.37
C LYS A 122 4.01 -6.31 20.96
N HIS A 123 3.21 -7.38 20.83
CA HIS A 123 2.84 -7.88 19.53
C HIS A 123 1.35 -7.68 19.22
N TYR A 124 0.47 -7.84 20.22
CA TYR A 124 -0.98 -7.83 19.97
C TYR A 124 -1.67 -6.51 20.30
N LYS A 125 -1.31 -5.85 21.39
CA LYS A 125 -1.99 -4.66 21.90
C LYS A 125 -2.04 -3.48 20.92
N GLU A 126 -1.06 -3.36 20.02
CA GLU A 126 -1.02 -2.34 18.97
C GLU A 126 -2.01 -2.65 17.83
N THR A 127 -2.49 -3.89 17.72
CA THR A 127 -3.41 -4.34 16.67
C THR A 127 -4.88 -4.10 17.00
N ILE A 128 -5.18 -3.79 18.25
CA ILE A 128 -6.53 -3.66 18.81
C ILE A 128 -6.80 -2.27 19.37
N LYS A 129 -8.06 -1.96 19.66
CA LYS A 129 -8.51 -0.67 20.19
C LYS A 129 -9.57 -0.81 21.27
N ASP A 130 -9.90 0.29 21.94
CA ASP A 130 -10.99 0.36 22.92
C ASP A 130 -10.94 -0.75 23.98
N ILE A 131 -9.78 -0.95 24.57
CA ILE A 131 -9.59 -1.96 25.62
C ILE A 131 -10.25 -1.48 26.91
N GLU A 132 -11.21 -2.24 27.43
CA GLU A 132 -11.84 -2.00 28.72
C GLU A 132 -11.63 -3.23 29.62
N GLY A 133 -11.35 -2.98 30.91
CA GLY A 133 -11.02 -4.03 31.87
C GLY A 133 -9.53 -4.42 31.85
N LYS A 134 -9.23 -5.69 32.10
CA LYS A 134 -7.85 -6.22 32.22
C LYS A 134 -7.72 -7.58 31.55
N TYR A 135 -6.49 -7.92 31.16
CA TYR A 135 -6.17 -9.25 30.67
C TYR A 135 -6.44 -10.32 31.76
N PRO A 136 -6.94 -11.52 31.41
CA PRO A 136 -7.27 -12.56 32.35
C PRO A 136 -6.07 -13.00 33.20
N SER A 137 -6.25 -13.10 34.50
CA SER A 137 -5.22 -13.55 35.45
C SER A 137 -5.60 -14.81 36.21
N ASN A 138 -6.90 -15.02 36.42
CA ASN A 138 -7.42 -16.20 37.13
C ASN A 138 -7.97 -17.23 36.13
N GLU A 139 -8.01 -18.49 36.53
CA GLU A 139 -8.46 -19.62 35.70
C GLU A 139 -9.84 -19.44 35.07
N ASN A 140 -10.74 -18.74 35.78
CA ASN A 140 -12.13 -18.54 35.34
C ASN A 140 -12.35 -17.17 34.68
N GLU A 141 -11.31 -16.38 34.45
CA GLU A 141 -11.43 -15.09 33.76
C GLU A 141 -11.28 -15.28 32.26
N ILE A 142 -12.07 -14.50 31.51
CA ILE A 142 -11.98 -14.43 30.05
C ILE A 142 -12.06 -12.97 29.60
N MET A 143 -11.34 -12.62 28.53
CA MET A 143 -11.44 -11.35 27.85
C MET A 143 -11.88 -11.61 26.41
N LEU A 144 -12.89 -10.88 25.92
CA LEU A 144 -13.51 -11.14 24.63
C LEU A 144 -13.42 -9.92 23.70
N SER A 145 -13.32 -10.16 22.40
CA SER A 145 -13.51 -9.09 21.43
C SER A 145 -14.97 -8.65 21.36
N LYS A 146 -15.23 -7.40 20.94
CA LYS A 146 -16.60 -6.90 20.71
C LYS A 146 -17.34 -7.76 19.69
N ASP A 147 -16.65 -8.30 18.70
CA ASP A 147 -17.21 -9.21 17.70
C ASP A 147 -17.64 -10.54 18.33
N ALA A 148 -16.82 -11.11 19.22
CA ALA A 148 -17.18 -12.31 19.98
C ALA A 148 -18.40 -12.07 20.87
N LEU A 149 -18.44 -10.96 21.60
CA LEU A 149 -19.59 -10.58 22.42
C LEU A 149 -20.87 -10.40 21.58
N SER A 150 -20.75 -9.80 20.39
CA SER A 150 -21.86 -9.64 19.46
C SER A 150 -22.38 -10.99 18.94
N GLN A 151 -21.47 -11.91 18.58
CA GLN A 151 -21.84 -13.26 18.15
C GLN A 151 -22.53 -14.06 19.25
N LEU A 152 -22.13 -13.86 20.52
CA LEU A 152 -22.79 -14.44 21.72
C LEU A 152 -24.09 -13.72 22.11
N GLY A 153 -24.54 -12.74 21.30
CA GLY A 153 -25.78 -12.00 21.57
C GLY A 153 -25.69 -10.96 22.69
N MET A 154 -24.48 -10.66 23.19
CA MET A 154 -24.26 -9.76 24.32
C MET A 154 -24.13 -8.31 23.88
N LYS A 155 -25.21 -7.54 23.87
CA LYS A 155 -25.25 -6.14 23.41
C LYS A 155 -24.69 -5.13 24.42
N GLU A 156 -24.81 -5.43 25.72
CA GLU A 156 -24.36 -4.54 26.81
C GLU A 156 -23.50 -5.33 27.80
N PRO A 157 -22.20 -5.57 27.49
CA PRO A 157 -21.33 -6.30 28.39
C PRO A 157 -21.01 -5.48 29.64
N LYS A 158 -20.86 -6.17 30.79
CA LYS A 158 -20.45 -5.57 32.06
C LYS A 158 -19.26 -6.35 32.62
N LEU A 159 -18.30 -5.64 33.18
CA LEU A 159 -17.18 -6.28 33.86
C LEU A 159 -17.68 -7.17 35.01
N ASN A 160 -17.03 -8.30 35.17
CA ASN A 160 -17.32 -9.35 36.15
C ASN A 160 -18.67 -10.05 35.95
N MET A 161 -19.32 -9.93 34.79
CA MET A 161 -20.49 -10.78 34.48
C MET A 161 -20.02 -12.22 34.21
N GLU A 162 -20.90 -13.18 34.52
CA GLU A 162 -20.66 -14.58 34.16
C GLU A 162 -21.10 -14.85 32.73
N ILE A 163 -20.23 -15.58 32.01
CA ILE A 163 -20.45 -15.99 30.62
C ILE A 163 -20.35 -17.53 30.58
N PRO A 164 -21.45 -18.23 30.45
CA PRO A 164 -21.44 -19.67 30.19
C PRO A 164 -20.94 -19.88 28.75
N LEU A 165 -19.91 -20.67 28.56
CA LEU A 165 -19.38 -21.00 27.22
C LEU A 165 -19.27 -22.51 27.07
N SER A 166 -19.77 -23.02 25.95
CA SER A 166 -19.40 -24.33 25.42
C SER A 166 -18.32 -24.16 24.35
N TYR A 167 -17.23 -24.85 24.48
CA TYR A 167 -16.07 -24.70 23.58
C TYR A 167 -15.30 -26.02 23.44
N TYR A 168 -14.53 -26.13 22.38
CA TYR A 168 -13.58 -27.22 22.17
C TYR A 168 -12.18 -26.75 22.58
N ASP A 169 -11.52 -27.55 23.41
CA ASP A 169 -10.09 -27.41 23.69
C ASP A 169 -9.36 -28.73 23.37
N LYS A 170 -8.07 -28.83 23.69
CA LYS A 170 -7.29 -30.07 23.45
C LYS A 170 -7.82 -31.31 24.20
N ASN A 171 -8.64 -31.12 25.22
CA ASN A 171 -9.27 -32.19 26.02
C ASN A 171 -10.67 -32.53 25.52
N GLY A 172 -11.14 -31.94 24.41
CA GLY A 172 -12.45 -32.13 23.83
C GLY A 172 -13.44 -31.02 24.15
N GLN A 173 -14.75 -31.33 24.09
CA GLN A 173 -15.78 -30.36 24.38
C GLN A 173 -15.88 -30.09 25.87
N GLN A 174 -15.85 -28.82 26.25
CA GLN A 174 -15.90 -28.31 27.61
C GLN A 174 -17.08 -27.37 27.78
N GLU A 175 -17.65 -27.32 28.99
CA GLU A 175 -18.64 -26.34 29.42
C GLU A 175 -18.11 -25.64 30.67
N LYS A 176 -17.96 -24.32 30.64
CA LYS A 176 -17.41 -23.55 31.76
C LYS A 176 -18.05 -22.18 31.85
N ASN A 177 -18.33 -21.75 33.10
CA ASN A 177 -18.71 -20.38 33.38
C ASN A 177 -17.46 -19.52 33.58
N PHE A 178 -17.26 -18.58 32.68
CA PHE A 178 -16.19 -17.61 32.79
C PHE A 178 -16.69 -16.28 33.34
N THR A 179 -15.82 -15.55 34.01
CA THR A 179 -16.04 -14.17 34.44
C THR A 179 -15.40 -13.22 33.43
N LEU A 180 -16.17 -12.30 32.85
CA LEU A 180 -15.68 -11.32 31.88
C LEU A 180 -14.72 -10.33 32.54
N SER A 181 -13.41 -10.45 32.29
CA SER A 181 -12.38 -9.57 32.84
C SER A 181 -12.18 -8.29 32.03
N GLY A 182 -12.60 -8.29 30.76
CA GLY A 182 -12.47 -7.15 29.86
C GLY A 182 -12.95 -7.46 28.45
N TRP A 183 -12.96 -6.43 27.62
CA TRP A 183 -13.23 -6.56 26.18
C TRP A 183 -12.39 -5.55 25.38
N PHE A 184 -12.33 -5.76 24.07
CA PHE A 184 -11.58 -4.94 23.13
C PHE A 184 -12.21 -4.96 21.75
N HIS A 185 -11.85 -4.01 20.91
CA HIS A 185 -12.20 -4.03 19.47
C HIS A 185 -11.04 -4.64 18.67
N SER A 186 -11.35 -5.71 17.92
CA SER A 186 -10.43 -6.36 16.97
C SER A 186 -10.75 -5.92 15.54
N TYR A 187 -9.75 -5.98 14.67
CA TYR A 187 -9.88 -5.66 13.25
C TYR A 187 -9.75 -6.90 12.35
N THR A 188 -9.57 -8.09 12.94
CA THR A 188 -9.39 -9.34 12.17
C THR A 188 -10.70 -9.90 11.59
N GLY A 189 -11.86 -9.32 11.98
CA GLY A 189 -13.17 -9.77 11.51
C GLY A 189 -13.66 -11.07 12.13
N THR A 190 -12.85 -11.73 12.97
CA THR A 190 -13.20 -12.94 13.70
C THR A 190 -13.36 -12.67 15.19
N GLY A 191 -14.25 -13.43 15.85
CA GLY A 191 -14.37 -13.38 17.29
C GLY A 191 -13.10 -13.92 17.97
N MET A 192 -12.57 -13.18 18.96
CA MET A 192 -11.39 -13.57 19.72
C MET A 192 -11.71 -13.59 21.21
N GLY A 193 -11.20 -14.60 21.92
CA GLY A 193 -11.24 -14.69 23.36
C GLY A 193 -9.87 -15.04 23.93
N PHE A 194 -9.54 -14.44 25.08
CA PHE A 194 -8.32 -14.75 25.79
C PHE A 194 -8.63 -15.36 27.14
N VAL A 195 -7.91 -16.42 27.47
CA VAL A 195 -7.90 -17.06 28.77
C VAL A 195 -6.58 -16.78 29.51
N SER A 196 -6.52 -17.13 30.79
CA SER A 196 -5.35 -16.88 31.62
C SER A 196 -4.27 -17.96 31.47
N GLU A 197 -3.06 -17.64 31.91
CA GLU A 197 -1.97 -18.62 32.07
C GLU A 197 -2.35 -19.76 33.01
N ALA A 198 -3.09 -19.45 34.11
CA ALA A 198 -3.58 -20.42 35.05
C ALA A 198 -4.50 -21.47 34.40
N TYR A 199 -5.39 -21.03 33.49
CA TYR A 199 -6.22 -21.94 32.69
C TYR A 199 -5.34 -22.90 31.87
N CYS A 200 -4.38 -22.38 31.11
CA CYS A 200 -3.54 -23.21 30.23
C CYS A 200 -2.70 -24.22 31.02
N LYS A 201 -2.13 -23.80 32.16
CA LYS A 201 -1.37 -24.71 33.06
C LYS A 201 -2.23 -25.84 33.61
N ASN A 202 -3.46 -25.53 34.06
CA ASN A 202 -4.37 -26.53 34.62
C ASN A 202 -4.92 -27.48 33.53
N ALA A 203 -5.11 -26.99 32.32
CA ALA A 203 -5.53 -27.79 31.16
C ALA A 203 -4.38 -28.59 30.52
N GLY A 204 -3.13 -28.39 30.98
CA GLY A 204 -1.96 -29.16 30.56
C GLY A 204 -1.34 -28.70 29.22
N TYR A 205 -1.49 -27.42 28.85
CA TYR A 205 -0.82 -26.86 27.67
C TYR A 205 0.70 -26.75 27.89
N THR A 206 1.47 -27.13 26.86
CA THR A 206 2.93 -27.06 26.83
C THR A 206 3.44 -26.36 25.59
N MET A 207 4.62 -25.73 25.69
CA MET A 207 5.24 -25.08 24.54
C MET A 207 5.56 -26.07 23.41
N ALA A 208 6.00 -27.27 23.76
CA ALA A 208 6.44 -28.27 22.80
C ALA A 208 5.30 -28.93 22.00
N GLU A 209 4.07 -28.91 22.53
CA GLU A 209 2.91 -29.53 21.89
C GLU A 209 1.91 -28.51 21.33
N ASP A 210 1.71 -27.40 22.06
CA ASP A 210 0.60 -26.47 21.82
C ASP A 210 1.08 -25.02 21.59
N GLY A 211 2.38 -24.75 21.78
CA GLY A 211 2.90 -23.39 21.82
C GLY A 211 3.35 -22.87 20.46
N VAL A 212 3.28 -21.56 20.32
CA VAL A 212 3.89 -20.83 19.21
C VAL A 212 4.73 -19.68 19.77
N LEU A 213 5.97 -19.58 19.32
CA LEU A 213 6.80 -18.40 19.56
C LEU A 213 6.52 -17.37 18.47
N SER A 214 6.19 -16.16 18.88
CA SER A 214 6.05 -15.00 17.99
C SER A 214 7.30 -14.12 18.13
N LEU A 215 7.91 -13.77 17.03
CA LEU A 215 9.21 -13.13 16.97
C LEU A 215 9.14 -11.79 16.27
N SER A 216 9.79 -10.76 16.83
CA SER A 216 10.10 -9.53 16.11
C SER A 216 11.58 -9.52 15.73
N LEU A 217 11.86 -9.55 14.43
CA LEU A 217 13.20 -9.47 13.85
C LEU A 217 13.56 -8.03 13.51
N ASN A 218 14.85 -7.68 13.58
CA ASN A 218 15.30 -6.30 13.35
C ASN A 218 15.20 -5.86 11.89
N LYS A 219 15.56 -6.74 10.93
CA LYS A 219 15.61 -6.43 9.50
C LYS A 219 14.95 -7.53 8.67
N MET A 220 13.75 -7.26 8.16
CA MET A 220 13.10 -8.14 7.20
C MET A 220 13.52 -7.77 5.77
N PRO A 221 13.69 -8.72 4.84
CA PRO A 221 13.64 -10.17 5.01
C PRO A 221 14.96 -10.84 5.45
N ASP A 222 16.05 -10.08 5.57
CA ASP A 222 17.40 -10.64 5.77
C ASP A 222 17.51 -11.49 7.04
N ASP A 223 17.01 -10.99 8.17
CA ASP A 223 17.04 -11.70 9.44
C ASP A 223 16.10 -12.92 9.44
N PHE A 224 15.04 -12.91 8.63
CA PHE A 224 14.16 -14.06 8.45
C PHE A 224 14.87 -15.23 7.74
N TYR A 225 15.63 -14.96 6.68
CA TYR A 225 16.45 -16.00 6.04
C TYR A 225 17.63 -16.46 6.92
N ARG A 226 18.09 -15.57 7.81
CA ARG A 226 19.17 -15.88 8.73
C ARG A 226 18.72 -16.81 9.85
N ILE A 227 17.55 -16.57 10.46
CA ILE A 227 17.04 -17.41 11.56
C ILE A 227 16.76 -18.84 11.11
N GLN A 228 16.34 -19.04 9.85
CA GLN A 228 16.14 -20.37 9.26
C GLN A 228 17.44 -21.18 9.16
N LYS A 229 18.60 -20.51 9.18
CA LYS A 229 19.92 -21.17 9.14
C LYS A 229 20.53 -21.31 10.52
N ASP A 230 20.28 -20.33 11.41
CA ASP A 230 20.89 -20.27 12.74
C ASP A 230 20.18 -21.18 13.75
N VAL A 231 18.93 -21.56 13.49
CA VAL A 231 18.14 -22.45 14.35
C VAL A 231 17.87 -23.77 13.63
N GLU A 232 18.28 -24.87 14.24
CA GLU A 232 18.04 -26.21 13.71
C GLU A 232 16.57 -26.58 13.93
N LEU A 233 15.84 -26.84 12.84
CA LEU A 233 14.42 -27.20 12.86
C LEU A 233 14.24 -28.73 12.78
N ASN A 234 13.16 -29.23 13.37
CA ASN A 234 12.74 -30.63 13.21
C ASN A 234 12.11 -30.82 11.82
N GLU A 235 11.93 -32.06 11.38
CA GLU A 235 11.48 -32.43 10.02
C GLU A 235 10.17 -31.73 9.59
N ASN A 236 9.24 -31.54 10.52
CA ASN A 236 7.93 -30.93 10.25
C ASN A 236 7.79 -29.48 10.73
N GLN A 237 8.90 -28.83 11.12
CA GLN A 237 8.90 -27.45 11.56
C GLN A 237 9.33 -26.50 10.45
N SER A 238 8.66 -25.35 10.39
CA SER A 238 9.09 -24.23 9.57
C SER A 238 8.85 -22.92 10.30
N PHE A 239 9.66 -21.90 10.02
CA PHE A 239 9.33 -20.56 10.44
C PHE A 239 8.18 -20.02 9.60
N GLY A 240 7.08 -19.67 10.25
CA GLY A 240 6.06 -18.82 9.66
C GLY A 240 6.63 -17.40 9.55
N GLY A 241 6.45 -16.74 8.40
CA GLY A 241 6.78 -15.34 8.22
C GLY A 241 5.51 -14.53 8.09
N ALA A 242 5.34 -13.46 8.85
CA ALA A 242 4.39 -12.44 8.48
C ALA A 242 4.88 -11.83 7.16
N VAL A 243 3.97 -11.69 6.21
CA VAL A 243 4.26 -11.18 4.87
C VAL A 243 4.95 -9.82 5.01
N SER A 244 6.27 -9.80 4.83
CA SER A 244 6.92 -8.54 4.51
C SER A 244 6.36 -8.12 3.18
N MET A 245 5.47 -7.12 3.16
CA MET A 245 5.20 -6.44 1.91
C MET A 245 6.53 -5.90 1.40
N LYS A 246 7.16 -6.66 0.53
CA LYS A 246 8.06 -6.09 -0.46
C LYS A 246 7.19 -5.11 -1.21
N SER A 247 7.10 -3.92 -0.66
CA SER A 247 6.46 -2.79 -1.29
C SER A 247 6.92 -2.82 -2.75
N SER A 248 6.01 -2.89 -3.67
CA SER A 248 6.21 -2.59 -5.09
C SER A 248 6.62 -1.12 -5.24
N SER A 249 7.67 -0.79 -4.53
CA SER A 249 8.03 0.54 -4.07
C SER A 249 8.54 1.42 -5.18
N GLY A 250 8.99 0.88 -6.29
CA GLY A 250 9.60 1.69 -7.35
C GLY A 250 8.60 2.60 -8.05
N SER A 251 7.46 2.08 -8.46
CA SER A 251 6.42 2.84 -9.16
C SER A 251 5.72 3.84 -8.24
N VAL A 252 5.38 3.44 -7.03
CA VAL A 252 4.77 4.32 -6.02
C VAL A 252 5.73 5.44 -5.62
N ILE A 253 7.00 5.14 -5.37
CA ILE A 253 8.02 6.14 -5.07
C ILE A 253 8.21 7.11 -6.25
N ALA A 254 8.27 6.60 -7.49
CA ALA A 254 8.39 7.44 -8.68
C ALA A 254 7.18 8.38 -8.83
N MET A 255 5.97 7.89 -8.57
CA MET A 255 4.74 8.69 -8.58
C MET A 255 4.77 9.80 -7.52
N VAL A 256 5.15 9.48 -6.29
CA VAL A 256 5.29 10.46 -5.19
C VAL A 256 6.33 11.52 -5.54
N ILE A 257 7.50 11.14 -6.07
CA ILE A 257 8.55 12.07 -6.50
C ILE A 257 8.02 13.00 -7.61
N LEU A 258 7.30 12.46 -8.58
CA LEU A 258 6.69 13.25 -9.66
C LEU A 258 5.70 14.28 -9.10
N LEU A 259 4.83 13.87 -8.18
CA LEU A 259 3.84 14.73 -7.53
C LEU A 259 4.52 15.85 -6.73
N VAL A 260 5.55 15.52 -5.93
CA VAL A 260 6.36 16.51 -5.19
C VAL A 260 7.03 17.50 -6.14
N PHE A 261 7.56 17.04 -7.28
CA PHE A 261 8.15 17.91 -8.30
C PHE A 261 7.13 18.91 -8.87
N PHE A 262 5.92 18.48 -9.20
CA PHE A 262 4.85 19.36 -9.66
C PHE A 262 4.45 20.41 -8.62
N ILE A 263 4.38 20.03 -7.34
CA ILE A 263 4.02 20.92 -6.24
C ILE A 263 5.09 22.00 -6.05
N ILE A 264 6.36 21.60 -5.99
CA ILE A 264 7.49 22.54 -5.85
C ILE A 264 7.54 23.47 -7.07
N GLY A 265 7.35 22.94 -8.27
CA GLY A 265 7.31 23.72 -9.52
C GLY A 265 6.17 24.73 -9.54
N SER A 266 4.96 24.32 -9.15
CA SER A 266 3.79 25.20 -9.06
C SER A 266 4.02 26.32 -8.03
N GLY A 267 4.48 25.96 -6.82
CA GLY A 267 4.81 26.91 -5.77
C GLY A 267 5.92 27.89 -6.16
N TYR A 268 6.97 27.38 -6.82
CA TYR A 268 8.03 28.22 -7.38
C TYR A 268 7.48 29.24 -8.37
N LEU A 269 6.65 28.81 -9.33
CA LEU A 269 6.06 29.73 -10.31
C LEU A 269 5.15 30.77 -9.68
N LEU A 270 4.35 30.37 -8.69
CA LEU A 270 3.47 31.27 -7.96
C LEU A 270 4.26 32.37 -7.25
N ILE A 271 5.25 31.99 -6.46
CA ILE A 271 6.12 32.93 -5.71
C ILE A 271 6.91 33.82 -6.68
N TYR A 272 7.49 33.20 -7.73
CA TYR A 272 8.23 33.92 -8.76
C TYR A 272 7.36 34.99 -9.43
N ASN A 273 6.14 34.65 -9.84
CA ASN A 273 5.21 35.58 -10.49
C ASN A 273 4.88 36.77 -9.59
N VAL A 274 4.55 36.52 -8.32
CA VAL A 274 4.22 37.59 -7.37
C VAL A 274 5.42 38.52 -7.12
N LEU A 275 6.61 37.94 -6.90
CA LEU A 275 7.83 38.73 -6.70
C LEU A 275 8.25 39.49 -7.96
N TYR A 276 8.11 38.88 -9.15
CA TYR A 276 8.44 39.52 -10.41
C TYR A 276 7.54 40.74 -10.69
N ILE A 277 6.22 40.58 -10.47
CA ILE A 277 5.26 41.69 -10.58
C ILE A 277 5.61 42.82 -9.58
N SER A 278 5.92 42.44 -8.35
CA SER A 278 6.35 43.38 -7.31
C SER A 278 7.54 44.23 -7.74
N ILE A 279 8.59 43.56 -8.25
CA ILE A 279 9.83 44.21 -8.68
C ILE A 279 9.62 45.06 -9.94
N SER A 280 8.80 44.59 -10.88
CA SER A 280 8.48 45.32 -12.10
C SER A 280 7.81 46.67 -11.76
N ASN A 281 6.95 46.72 -10.77
CA ASN A 281 6.29 47.95 -10.31
C ASN A 281 7.26 48.88 -9.57
N ASP A 282 8.31 48.35 -8.91
CA ASP A 282 9.32 49.13 -8.19
C ASP A 282 10.52 49.52 -9.05
N THR A 283 10.51 49.26 -10.35
CA THR A 283 11.64 49.55 -11.26
C THR A 283 12.13 50.97 -11.15
N ARG A 284 11.21 51.94 -11.10
CA ARG A 284 11.55 53.36 -10.95
C ARG A 284 12.27 53.64 -9.62
N PHE A 285 11.83 53.03 -8.55
CA PHE A 285 12.45 53.18 -7.22
C PHE A 285 13.86 52.59 -7.16
N TYR A 286 14.07 51.39 -7.73
CA TYR A 286 15.41 50.80 -7.81
C TYR A 286 16.37 51.61 -8.68
N GLY A 287 15.86 52.20 -9.76
CA GLY A 287 16.65 53.15 -10.59
C GLY A 287 17.07 54.40 -9.82
N LEU A 288 16.17 55.03 -9.07
CA LEU A 288 16.48 56.17 -8.21
C LEU A 288 17.48 55.80 -7.12
N MET A 289 17.37 54.62 -6.50
CA MET A 289 18.35 54.17 -5.53
C MET A 289 19.77 54.03 -6.14
N LYS A 290 19.88 53.61 -7.39
CA LYS A 290 21.17 53.56 -8.09
C LYS A 290 21.74 54.92 -8.38
N THR A 291 20.91 55.95 -8.69
CA THR A 291 21.42 57.34 -8.82
C THR A 291 21.96 57.88 -7.51
N LEU A 292 21.44 57.41 -6.36
CA LEU A 292 21.95 57.72 -5.02
C LEU A 292 23.18 56.86 -4.62
N GLY A 293 23.73 56.04 -5.55
CA GLY A 293 24.94 55.26 -5.34
C GLY A 293 24.74 53.87 -4.78
N THR A 294 23.51 53.32 -4.76
CA THR A 294 23.26 51.95 -4.31
C THR A 294 23.83 50.93 -5.31
N THR A 295 24.60 49.97 -4.82
CA THR A 295 25.22 48.94 -5.64
C THR A 295 24.24 47.82 -6.04
N GLN A 296 24.55 47.12 -7.13
CA GLN A 296 23.76 45.95 -7.58
C GLN A 296 23.65 44.87 -6.49
N LYS A 297 24.74 44.63 -5.72
CA LYS A 297 24.77 43.68 -4.60
C LYS A 297 23.81 44.08 -3.49
N GLN A 298 23.72 45.38 -3.18
CA GLN A 298 22.81 45.89 -2.15
C GLN A 298 21.34 45.75 -2.57
N ILE A 299 20.99 46.07 -3.82
CA ILE A 299 19.62 45.87 -4.34
C ILE A 299 19.24 44.38 -4.32
N LYS A 300 20.13 43.51 -4.76
CA LYS A 300 19.91 42.07 -4.71
C LYS A 300 19.69 41.56 -3.27
N SER A 301 20.51 42.03 -2.33
CA SER A 301 20.36 41.70 -0.90
C SER A 301 19.04 42.22 -0.33
N LEU A 302 18.61 43.45 -0.71
CA LEU A 302 17.36 44.03 -0.27
C LEU A 302 16.16 43.19 -0.66
N VAL A 303 16.10 42.75 -1.93
CA VAL A 303 15.02 41.88 -2.43
C VAL A 303 15.05 40.53 -1.74
N LYS A 304 16.24 39.93 -1.56
CA LYS A 304 16.36 38.64 -0.86
C LYS A 304 15.94 38.72 0.62
N ASN A 305 16.34 39.81 1.32
CA ASN A 305 15.96 40.00 2.70
C ASN A 305 14.44 40.20 2.87
N GLN A 306 13.79 40.87 1.91
CA GLN A 306 12.32 40.97 1.90
C GLN A 306 11.68 39.60 1.75
N ALA A 307 12.16 38.76 0.79
CA ALA A 307 11.65 37.41 0.57
C ALA A 307 11.84 36.53 1.82
N VAL A 308 13.00 36.63 2.51
CA VAL A 308 13.22 35.91 3.77
C VAL A 308 12.23 36.36 4.86
N LYS A 309 11.95 37.67 5.01
CA LYS A 309 10.96 38.14 5.97
C LYS A 309 9.56 37.66 5.65
N PHE A 310 9.19 37.60 4.37
CA PHE A 310 7.90 37.05 3.94
C PHE A 310 7.83 35.54 4.23
N ALA A 311 8.95 34.80 4.02
CA ALA A 311 9.04 33.40 4.36
C ALA A 311 8.91 33.15 5.87
N CYS A 312 9.59 33.96 6.71
CA CYS A 312 9.48 33.85 8.17
C CYS A 312 8.06 34.04 8.71
N ILE A 313 7.20 34.73 7.96
CA ILE A 313 5.79 34.93 8.33
C ILE A 313 4.93 33.88 7.63
N GLY A 314 5.15 33.64 6.33
CA GLY A 314 4.30 32.81 5.50
C GLY A 314 4.45 31.32 5.79
N ILE A 315 5.68 30.85 6.06
CA ILE A 315 5.91 29.41 6.32
C ILE A 315 5.20 28.94 7.60
N PRO A 316 5.34 29.59 8.76
CA PRO A 316 4.62 29.16 9.96
C PRO A 316 3.10 29.19 9.80
N ILE A 317 2.55 30.24 9.17
CA ILE A 317 1.11 30.33 8.93
C ILE A 317 0.65 29.20 7.98
N GLY A 318 1.40 28.93 6.92
CA GLY A 318 1.09 27.86 5.98
C GLY A 318 1.08 26.48 6.64
N ILE A 319 2.06 26.22 7.51
CA ILE A 319 2.13 24.97 8.30
C ILE A 319 0.94 24.85 9.24
N LEU A 320 0.62 25.92 10.00
CA LEU A 320 -0.52 25.90 10.93
C LEU A 320 -1.85 25.61 10.21
N LEU A 321 -2.08 26.27 9.07
CA LEU A 321 -3.27 26.02 8.26
C LEU A 321 -3.30 24.59 7.71
N ALA A 322 -2.18 24.07 7.21
CA ALA A 322 -2.10 22.71 6.70
C ALA A 322 -2.36 21.69 7.81
N THR A 323 -1.80 21.91 9.00
CA THR A 323 -2.03 21.03 10.15
C THR A 323 -3.51 21.01 10.55
N ALA A 324 -4.15 22.20 10.65
CA ALA A 324 -5.56 22.29 10.98
C ALA A 324 -6.46 21.56 9.96
N VAL A 325 -6.14 21.69 8.68
CA VAL A 325 -6.87 21.05 7.59
C VAL A 325 -6.59 19.53 7.53
N SER A 326 -5.38 19.09 7.89
CA SER A 326 -5.03 17.67 7.91
C SER A 326 -5.89 16.85 8.87
N PHE A 327 -6.36 17.42 9.99
CA PHE A 327 -7.28 16.74 10.90
C PHE A 327 -8.61 16.36 10.26
N GLY A 328 -9.09 17.12 9.26
CA GLY A 328 -10.31 16.78 8.54
C GLY A 328 -10.06 15.98 7.26
N ILE A 329 -9.04 16.40 6.49
CA ILE A 329 -8.78 15.79 5.18
C ILE A 329 -8.17 14.37 5.29
N VAL A 330 -7.26 14.14 6.24
CA VAL A 330 -6.59 12.83 6.33
C VAL A 330 -7.58 11.70 6.62
N PRO A 331 -8.43 11.77 7.67
CA PRO A 331 -9.42 10.73 7.90
C PRO A 331 -10.42 10.60 6.75
N PHE A 332 -10.87 11.72 6.18
CA PHE A 332 -11.82 11.71 5.07
C PHE A 332 -11.25 10.98 3.85
N VAL A 333 -10.06 11.31 3.39
CA VAL A 333 -9.43 10.69 2.21
C VAL A 333 -9.11 9.22 2.45
N LEU A 334 -8.63 8.88 3.65
CA LEU A 334 -8.23 7.50 3.95
C LEU A 334 -9.45 6.60 4.23
N ASN A 335 -10.50 7.11 4.86
CA ASN A 335 -11.70 6.31 5.12
C ASN A 335 -12.56 6.13 3.86
N GLU A 336 -12.69 7.12 2.98
CA GLU A 336 -13.43 6.96 1.72
C GLU A 336 -12.69 6.06 0.72
N GLY A 337 -11.35 6.07 0.73
CA GLY A 337 -10.57 5.18 -0.12
C GLY A 337 -10.71 3.69 0.25
N PHE A 338 -11.22 3.37 1.44
CA PHE A 338 -11.35 2.01 1.98
C PHE A 338 -12.78 1.68 2.46
N GLU A 339 -13.79 2.23 1.82
CA GLU A 339 -15.20 2.20 2.26
C GLU A 339 -15.82 0.81 2.48
N GLN A 340 -15.23 -0.25 1.93
CA GLN A 340 -15.71 -1.63 2.16
C GLN A 340 -15.24 -2.27 3.47
N GLY A 341 -14.32 -1.65 4.17
CA GLY A 341 -13.84 -2.12 5.46
C GLY A 341 -14.13 -1.15 6.59
N LYS A 342 -15.36 -0.69 6.79
CA LYS A 342 -15.72 0.14 7.98
C LYS A 342 -15.27 -0.45 9.32
N SER A 343 -14.95 -1.75 9.34
CA SER A 343 -14.36 -2.46 10.47
C SER A 343 -12.83 -2.49 10.47
N MET A 344 -12.16 -2.33 9.32
CA MET A 344 -10.72 -2.55 9.19
C MET A 344 -9.86 -1.28 9.26
N MET A 345 -10.42 -0.09 9.12
CA MET A 345 -9.62 1.14 9.07
C MET A 345 -10.26 2.30 9.81
N ASP A 346 -9.98 2.40 11.10
CA ASP A 346 -10.02 3.69 11.78
C ASP A 346 -8.75 4.44 11.43
N ALA A 347 -8.77 5.26 10.38
CA ALA A 347 -7.60 6.04 9.99
C ALA A 347 -7.20 7.02 11.10
N GLU A 348 -5.93 6.97 11.47
CA GLU A 348 -5.36 7.82 12.51
C GLU A 348 -4.53 8.95 11.90
N VAL A 349 -4.54 10.11 12.57
CA VAL A 349 -3.73 11.26 12.15
C VAL A 349 -2.41 11.25 12.93
N PHE A 350 -1.33 10.94 12.24
CA PHE A 350 0.01 10.90 12.81
C PHE A 350 0.72 12.25 12.69
N PHE A 351 1.15 12.80 13.83
CA PHE A 351 1.98 14.00 13.88
C PHE A 351 3.46 13.65 13.85
N HIS A 352 3.99 13.39 12.66
CA HIS A 352 5.41 13.09 12.51
C HIS A 352 6.25 14.38 12.41
N PRO A 353 7.29 14.59 13.24
CA PRO A 353 8.16 15.77 13.15
C PRO A 353 8.78 15.97 11.77
N SER A 354 9.01 14.87 11.03
CA SER A 354 9.54 14.90 9.66
C SER A 354 8.66 15.70 8.70
N ILE A 355 7.32 15.67 8.84
CA ILE A 355 6.38 16.43 8.01
C ILE A 355 6.74 17.92 8.09
N TYR A 356 6.91 18.43 9.29
CA TYR A 356 7.17 19.85 9.54
C TYR A 356 8.58 20.27 9.12
N ILE A 357 9.59 19.44 9.44
CA ILE A 357 10.99 19.70 9.07
C ILE A 357 11.14 19.74 7.55
N LEU A 358 10.60 18.73 6.84
CA LEU A 358 10.62 18.70 5.39
C LEU A 358 9.87 19.87 4.78
N SER A 359 8.69 20.21 5.30
CA SER A 359 7.90 21.35 4.81
C SER A 359 8.64 22.68 4.96
N VAL A 360 9.31 22.92 6.09
CA VAL A 360 10.14 24.12 6.29
C VAL A 360 11.29 24.16 5.29
N ILE A 361 12.03 23.06 5.15
CA ILE A 361 13.18 22.97 4.24
C ILE A 361 12.74 23.22 2.80
N PHE A 362 11.74 22.49 2.31
CA PHE A 362 11.29 22.59 0.93
C PHE A 362 10.68 23.95 0.63
N SER A 363 9.88 24.51 1.54
CA SER A 363 9.31 25.85 1.37
C SER A 363 10.39 26.94 1.37
N ALA A 364 11.36 26.88 2.28
CA ALA A 364 12.48 27.82 2.32
C ALA A 364 13.34 27.76 1.06
N VAL A 365 13.65 26.54 0.57
CA VAL A 365 14.38 26.32 -0.68
C VAL A 365 13.59 26.88 -1.86
N THR A 366 12.29 26.61 -1.94
CA THR A 366 11.41 27.11 -3.02
C THR A 366 11.39 28.65 -3.05
N VAL A 367 11.22 29.30 -1.90
CA VAL A 367 11.29 30.77 -1.80
C VAL A 367 12.66 31.29 -2.22
N TRP A 368 13.74 30.65 -1.75
CA TRP A 368 15.11 31.07 -2.07
C TRP A 368 15.43 30.97 -3.56
N ILE A 369 14.99 29.89 -4.23
CA ILE A 369 15.14 29.71 -5.68
C ILE A 369 14.25 30.73 -6.42
N ALA A 370 12.97 30.85 -6.04
CA ALA A 370 12.02 31.74 -6.70
C ALA A 370 12.42 33.21 -6.65
N CYS A 371 13.06 33.68 -5.56
CA CYS A 371 13.48 35.07 -5.44
C CYS A 371 14.77 35.40 -6.20
N ASN A 372 15.57 34.42 -6.64
CA ASN A 372 16.87 34.67 -7.27
C ASN A 372 16.78 35.41 -8.62
N ALA A 373 15.88 35.00 -9.50
CA ALA A 373 15.74 35.61 -10.81
C ALA A 373 15.13 37.03 -10.72
N PRO A 374 14.04 37.27 -9.95
CA PRO A 374 13.53 38.60 -9.68
C PRO A 374 14.59 39.54 -9.04
N ALA A 375 15.34 39.06 -8.05
CA ALA A 375 16.41 39.83 -7.42
C ALA A 375 17.54 40.23 -8.38
N LYS A 376 17.90 39.32 -9.30
CA LYS A 376 18.86 39.62 -10.38
C LYS A 376 18.29 40.65 -11.36
N ALA A 377 17.01 40.57 -11.71
CA ALA A 377 16.34 41.52 -12.58
C ALA A 377 16.34 42.92 -11.97
N ALA A 378 15.92 43.07 -10.70
CA ALA A 378 15.97 44.35 -9.96
C ALA A 378 17.39 44.97 -9.93
N ALA A 379 18.40 44.13 -9.68
CA ALA A 379 19.80 44.57 -9.64
C ALA A 379 20.36 45.04 -10.99
N LYS A 380 19.80 44.56 -12.13
CA LYS A 380 20.25 44.96 -13.47
C LYS A 380 19.61 46.23 -14.00
N ILE A 381 18.52 46.73 -13.41
CA ILE A 381 17.83 47.94 -13.84
C ILE A 381 18.81 49.13 -13.94
N SER A 382 18.85 49.77 -15.12
CA SER A 382 19.66 51.00 -15.33
C SER A 382 18.92 52.23 -14.83
N PRO A 383 19.60 53.26 -14.27
CA PRO A 383 18.99 54.53 -13.92
C PRO A 383 18.27 55.20 -15.10
N ILE A 384 18.83 55.15 -16.29
CA ILE A 384 18.25 55.72 -17.49
C ILE A 384 17.00 54.95 -17.95
N GLU A 385 17.06 53.65 -17.87
CA GLU A 385 15.88 52.78 -18.12
C GLU A 385 14.76 53.05 -17.12
N ALA A 386 15.09 53.23 -15.86
CA ALA A 386 14.11 53.50 -14.81
C ALA A 386 13.39 54.86 -14.99
N LEU A 387 14.09 55.91 -15.49
CA LEU A 387 13.50 57.19 -15.81
C LEU A 387 12.63 57.16 -17.07
N LYS A 388 13.00 56.33 -18.04
CA LYS A 388 12.24 56.09 -19.29
C LYS A 388 11.19 54.98 -19.15
N PHE A 389 11.11 54.34 -17.98
CA PHE A 389 10.20 53.24 -17.73
C PHE A 389 8.77 53.76 -17.61
N GLN A 390 8.13 53.80 -18.76
CA GLN A 390 6.67 53.76 -18.86
C GLN A 390 6.31 52.29 -18.81
N ASN A 391 5.36 51.93 -17.95
CA ASN A 391 4.87 50.53 -17.83
C ASN A 391 4.48 49.90 -19.18
N PHE A 392 4.49 50.69 -20.22
CA PHE A 392 4.10 50.34 -21.58
C PHE A 392 4.91 51.13 -22.61
N ALA A 393 6.21 50.93 -22.74
CA ALA A 393 6.92 51.38 -23.93
C ALA A 393 6.45 50.56 -25.13
N PRO A 394 5.81 51.11 -26.13
CA PRO A 394 5.48 50.38 -27.33
C PRO A 394 6.78 50.03 -28.06
N LYS A 395 7.12 48.74 -28.18
CA LYS A 395 8.03 48.31 -29.23
C LYS A 395 7.44 48.83 -30.52
N LYS A 396 8.26 49.47 -31.38
CA LYS A 396 7.85 49.87 -32.74
C LYS A 396 7.20 48.70 -33.45
N THR A 397 5.88 48.60 -33.33
CA THR A 397 5.08 47.66 -34.11
C THR A 397 4.62 48.42 -35.32
N LYS A 398 4.86 47.88 -36.52
CA LYS A 398 4.27 48.39 -37.77
C LYS A 398 2.77 48.51 -37.56
N SER A 399 2.24 49.70 -37.76
CA SER A 399 0.81 49.99 -37.74
C SER A 399 0.13 49.02 -38.73
N ARG A 400 -0.67 48.13 -38.19
CA ARG A 400 -1.49 47.22 -38.98
C ARG A 400 -2.90 47.73 -38.84
N ASN A 401 -3.44 48.29 -39.91
CA ASN A 401 -4.85 48.62 -40.00
C ASN A 401 -5.65 47.32 -39.99
N SER A 402 -6.25 47.00 -38.86
CA SER A 402 -7.12 45.84 -38.71
C SER A 402 -8.54 46.30 -38.44
N THR A 403 -9.45 45.98 -39.34
CA THR A 403 -10.89 46.21 -39.20
C THR A 403 -11.52 45.42 -38.04
N ASN A 404 -10.84 44.39 -37.51
CA ASN A 404 -11.31 43.54 -36.40
C ASN A 404 -10.76 43.93 -35.03
N GLY A 405 -9.93 44.98 -34.89
CA GLY A 405 -9.29 45.38 -33.66
C GLY A 405 -10.22 45.95 -32.57
N GLY A 406 -11.44 46.32 -32.91
CA GLY A 406 -12.42 46.87 -31.98
C GLY A 406 -13.26 45.84 -31.21
N LYS A 407 -13.11 44.54 -31.50
CA LYS A 407 -13.83 43.49 -30.76
C LYS A 407 -13.16 43.26 -29.39
N LEU A 408 -13.93 43.31 -28.31
CA LEU A 408 -13.45 43.26 -26.91
C LEU A 408 -12.59 42.02 -26.64
N HIS A 409 -12.96 40.84 -27.17
CA HIS A 409 -12.20 39.60 -27.00
C HIS A 409 -10.84 39.61 -27.72
N VAL A 410 -10.75 40.23 -28.91
CA VAL A 410 -9.49 40.39 -29.67
C VAL A 410 -8.55 41.34 -28.92
N MET A 411 -9.10 42.44 -28.38
CA MET A 411 -8.36 43.40 -27.59
C MET A 411 -7.86 42.77 -26.26
N ALA A 412 -8.70 41.96 -25.58
CA ALA A 412 -8.32 41.20 -24.41
C ALA A 412 -7.20 40.19 -24.72
N PHE A 413 -7.32 39.43 -25.81
CA PHE A 413 -6.31 38.49 -26.26
C PHE A 413 -4.95 39.17 -26.54
N HIS A 414 -4.97 40.28 -27.29
CA HIS A 414 -3.72 41.03 -27.53
C HIS A 414 -3.13 41.65 -26.28
N ASN A 415 -3.93 42.04 -25.30
CA ASN A 415 -3.44 42.53 -24.01
C ASN A 415 -2.81 41.42 -23.17
N VAL A 416 -3.39 40.23 -23.11
CA VAL A 416 -2.84 39.07 -22.40
C VAL A 416 -1.50 38.65 -23.00
N PHE A 417 -1.40 38.52 -24.32
CA PHE A 417 -0.18 38.07 -25.01
C PHE A 417 0.80 39.19 -25.36
N ARG A 418 0.57 40.41 -24.91
CA ARG A 418 1.44 41.56 -25.12
C ARG A 418 2.85 41.32 -24.51
N ASP A 419 2.94 40.70 -23.34
CA ASP A 419 4.19 40.19 -22.77
C ASP A 419 4.13 38.65 -22.77
N LYS A 420 4.62 38.05 -23.85
CA LYS A 420 4.58 36.61 -24.06
C LYS A 420 5.26 35.82 -22.92
N LYS A 421 6.37 36.33 -22.35
CA LYS A 421 7.08 35.66 -21.24
C LYS A 421 6.22 35.63 -19.98
N ARG A 422 5.56 36.76 -19.67
CA ARG A 422 4.70 36.88 -18.51
C ARG A 422 3.43 36.04 -18.66
N ALA A 423 2.81 36.08 -19.85
CA ALA A 423 1.66 35.26 -20.17
C ALA A 423 2.00 33.76 -20.04
N ALA A 424 3.11 33.33 -20.63
CA ALA A 424 3.57 31.95 -20.55
C ALA A 424 3.79 31.48 -19.09
N LEU A 425 4.40 32.31 -18.23
CA LEU A 425 4.62 31.97 -16.83
C LEU A 425 3.31 31.83 -16.04
N VAL A 426 2.34 32.73 -16.30
CA VAL A 426 1.02 32.67 -15.65
C VAL A 426 0.27 31.43 -16.11
N PHE A 427 0.24 31.17 -17.43
CA PHE A 427 -0.43 29.97 -17.98
C PHE A 427 0.23 28.68 -17.49
N MET A 428 1.57 28.65 -17.41
CA MET A 428 2.29 27.47 -16.91
C MET A 428 1.98 27.23 -15.41
N SER A 429 1.90 28.28 -14.60
CA SER A 429 1.48 28.19 -13.20
C SER A 429 0.07 27.64 -13.05
N LEU A 430 -0.85 28.10 -13.90
CA LEU A 430 -2.25 27.67 -13.89
C LEU A 430 -2.38 26.23 -14.39
N PHE A 431 -1.65 25.87 -15.45
CA PHE A 431 -1.57 24.51 -15.96
C PHE A 431 -1.04 23.55 -14.89
N MET A 432 0.07 23.88 -14.24
CA MET A 432 0.61 23.02 -13.18
C MET A 432 -0.37 22.86 -12.01
N GLY A 433 -1.08 23.92 -11.61
CA GLY A 433 -2.10 23.83 -10.56
C GLY A 433 -3.27 22.92 -10.94
N ILE A 434 -3.79 23.05 -12.17
CA ILE A 434 -4.88 22.19 -12.69
C ILE A 434 -4.39 20.73 -12.81
N THR A 435 -3.21 20.51 -13.40
CA THR A 435 -2.63 19.16 -13.52
C THR A 435 -2.45 18.49 -12.18
N MET A 436 -2.05 19.26 -11.15
CA MET A 436 -1.93 18.74 -9.79
C MET A 436 -3.29 18.30 -9.23
N ILE A 437 -4.33 19.12 -9.37
CA ILE A 437 -5.68 18.77 -8.90
C ILE A 437 -6.19 17.52 -9.61
N LEU A 438 -6.02 17.44 -10.94
CA LEU A 438 -6.40 16.27 -11.72
C LEU A 438 -5.58 15.03 -11.33
N GLY A 439 -4.28 15.20 -11.08
CA GLY A 439 -3.41 14.12 -10.63
C GLY A 439 -3.82 13.56 -9.26
N VAL A 440 -4.08 14.44 -8.29
CA VAL A 440 -4.56 14.03 -6.97
C VAL A 440 -5.92 13.34 -7.04
N ASN A 441 -6.86 13.90 -7.81
CA ASN A 441 -8.16 13.27 -8.04
C ASN A 441 -8.02 11.90 -8.74
N GLY A 442 -7.11 11.78 -9.72
CA GLY A 442 -6.83 10.51 -10.38
C GLY A 442 -6.33 9.44 -9.40
N VAL A 443 -5.41 9.82 -8.50
CA VAL A 443 -4.92 8.92 -7.44
C VAL A 443 -6.04 8.49 -6.50
N ILE A 444 -6.83 9.44 -5.99
CA ILE A 444 -7.96 9.14 -5.10
C ILE A 444 -8.97 8.23 -5.79
N SER A 445 -9.31 8.51 -7.05
CA SER A 445 -10.24 7.68 -7.82
C SER A 445 -9.70 6.28 -8.11
N SER A 446 -8.37 6.16 -8.34
CA SER A 446 -7.75 4.83 -8.54
C SER A 446 -7.74 3.98 -7.28
N MET A 447 -7.81 4.61 -6.11
CA MET A 447 -7.90 3.96 -4.81
C MET A 447 -9.33 3.65 -4.37
N SER A 448 -10.33 3.88 -5.25
CA SER A 448 -11.72 3.55 -4.91
C SER A 448 -11.90 2.05 -4.73
N ALA A 449 -12.75 1.66 -3.77
CA ALA A 449 -13.09 0.26 -3.51
C ALA A 449 -13.60 -0.45 -4.77
N GLU A 450 -14.35 0.25 -5.62
CA GLU A 450 -14.85 -0.29 -6.88
C GLU A 450 -13.72 -0.67 -7.85
N ASN A 451 -12.68 0.16 -7.96
CA ASN A 451 -11.52 -0.15 -8.80
C ASN A 451 -10.68 -1.27 -8.18
N PHE A 452 -10.53 -1.24 -6.84
CA PHE A 452 -9.86 -2.32 -6.12
C PHE A 452 -10.58 -3.66 -6.32
N ILE A 453 -11.90 -3.69 -6.16
CA ILE A 453 -12.71 -4.89 -6.37
C ILE A 453 -12.58 -5.38 -7.81
N LYS A 454 -12.69 -4.47 -8.81
CA LYS A 454 -12.55 -4.84 -10.22
C LYS A 454 -11.16 -5.38 -10.58
N GLU A 455 -10.13 -4.95 -9.85
CA GLU A 455 -8.77 -5.46 -10.06
C GLU A 455 -8.52 -6.79 -9.36
N TYR A 456 -9.20 -7.05 -8.22
CA TYR A 456 -8.99 -8.24 -7.39
C TYR A 456 -10.13 -9.26 -7.45
N MET A 457 -11.29 -8.89 -7.96
CA MET A 457 -12.45 -9.78 -8.03
C MET A 457 -13.23 -9.53 -9.33
N ASP A 458 -13.19 -10.47 -10.22
CA ASP A 458 -13.99 -10.42 -11.46
C ASP A 458 -15.48 -10.63 -11.20
N TYR A 459 -15.81 -11.19 -10.04
CA TYR A 459 -17.15 -11.61 -9.67
C TYR A 459 -17.61 -10.94 -8.38
N ASN A 460 -18.93 -10.72 -8.25
CA ASN A 460 -19.52 -10.22 -7.00
C ASN A 460 -19.61 -11.31 -5.93
N PHE A 461 -19.75 -12.56 -6.36
CA PHE A 461 -19.83 -13.74 -5.50
C PHE A 461 -19.06 -14.89 -6.16
N GLU A 462 -18.35 -15.63 -5.35
CA GLU A 462 -17.64 -16.84 -5.73
C GLU A 462 -18.08 -17.98 -4.79
N TYR A 463 -18.38 -19.13 -5.39
CA TYR A 463 -18.66 -20.35 -4.66
C TYR A 463 -17.61 -21.36 -5.05
N THR A 464 -16.80 -21.78 -4.09
CA THR A 464 -15.75 -22.77 -4.28
C THR A 464 -16.17 -24.07 -3.62
N ASP A 465 -15.92 -25.21 -4.29
CA ASP A 465 -16.16 -26.52 -3.70
C ASP A 465 -15.19 -26.74 -2.52
N ILE A 466 -15.77 -27.09 -1.35
CA ILE A 466 -15.00 -27.37 -0.13
C ILE A 466 -13.95 -28.48 -0.34
N GLN A 467 -14.20 -29.45 -1.21
CA GLN A 467 -13.24 -30.51 -1.53
C GLN A 467 -11.97 -29.98 -2.20
N PHE A 468 -12.08 -28.86 -2.90
CA PHE A 468 -10.92 -28.19 -3.50
C PHE A 468 -10.01 -27.51 -2.44
N GLU A 469 -10.60 -27.01 -1.36
CA GLU A 469 -9.85 -26.32 -0.29
C GLU A 469 -9.26 -27.29 0.75
N GLN A 470 -9.84 -28.47 0.95
CA GLN A 470 -9.48 -29.42 2.02
C GLN A 470 -9.27 -30.85 1.53
N TYR A 471 -8.46 -31.01 0.50
CA TYR A 471 -8.27 -32.26 -0.23
C TYR A 471 -7.90 -33.52 0.62
N GLU A 472 -7.34 -33.35 1.81
CA GLU A 472 -6.86 -34.48 2.63
C GLU A 472 -7.87 -35.03 3.65
N GLN A 473 -9.02 -34.38 3.89
CA GLN A 473 -9.88 -34.72 5.05
C GLN A 473 -11.36 -34.92 4.77
N LEU A 474 -11.85 -34.72 3.54
CA LEU A 474 -13.28 -34.79 3.29
C LEU A 474 -13.76 -36.14 2.74
N ASN A 475 -14.78 -36.70 3.43
CA ASN A 475 -15.54 -37.85 2.98
C ASN A 475 -16.20 -37.54 1.63
N LYS A 476 -16.19 -38.56 0.71
CA LYS A 476 -16.78 -38.50 -0.64
C LYS A 476 -18.32 -38.21 -0.68
N GLU A 477 -18.94 -37.92 0.45
CA GLU A 477 -20.39 -37.68 0.58
C GLU A 477 -20.81 -36.22 0.61
N VAL A 478 -19.87 -35.25 0.46
CA VAL A 478 -20.23 -33.83 0.41
C VAL A 478 -20.83 -33.51 -0.96
N PRO A 479 -22.03 -32.87 -1.02
CA PRO A 479 -22.66 -32.51 -2.27
C PRO A 479 -21.76 -31.57 -3.08
N GLN A 480 -21.38 -31.96 -4.28
CA GLN A 480 -20.66 -31.08 -5.21
C GLN A 480 -21.64 -30.14 -5.89
N PHE A 481 -21.15 -29.03 -6.42
CA PHE A 481 -21.93 -28.14 -7.27
C PHE A 481 -22.24 -28.85 -8.59
N ASP A 482 -23.47 -29.30 -8.73
CA ASP A 482 -23.96 -29.92 -9.93
C ASP A 482 -24.65 -28.93 -10.88
N GLU A 483 -25.05 -29.37 -12.06
CA GLU A 483 -25.77 -28.54 -13.01
C GLU A 483 -27.10 -28.03 -12.47
N HIS A 484 -27.72 -28.78 -11.57
CA HIS A 484 -28.98 -28.38 -10.93
C HIS A 484 -28.78 -27.18 -9.99
N PHE A 485 -27.69 -27.16 -9.22
CA PHE A 485 -27.32 -26.02 -8.38
C PHE A 485 -27.06 -24.76 -9.23
N VAL A 486 -26.33 -24.88 -10.32
CA VAL A 486 -26.07 -23.76 -11.24
C VAL A 486 -27.39 -23.21 -11.83
N GLU A 487 -28.31 -24.11 -12.24
CA GLU A 487 -29.63 -23.70 -12.74
C GLU A 487 -30.48 -23.01 -11.67
N GLN A 488 -30.40 -23.43 -10.42
CA GLN A 488 -31.09 -22.75 -9.31
C GLN A 488 -30.56 -21.32 -9.11
N ILE A 489 -29.26 -21.13 -9.16
CA ILE A 489 -28.65 -19.79 -9.04
C ILE A 489 -29.05 -18.89 -10.22
N LYS A 490 -29.10 -19.43 -11.45
CA LYS A 490 -29.53 -18.67 -12.62
C LYS A 490 -30.97 -18.11 -12.51
N GLN A 491 -31.80 -18.75 -11.72
CA GLN A 491 -33.19 -18.34 -11.50
C GLN A 491 -33.34 -17.24 -10.45
N LEU A 492 -32.29 -16.88 -9.70
CA LEU A 492 -32.33 -15.83 -8.70
C LEU A 492 -32.38 -14.43 -9.36
N ASP A 493 -33.26 -13.58 -8.86
CA ASP A 493 -33.34 -12.18 -9.30
C ASP A 493 -32.04 -11.44 -8.94
N GLY A 494 -31.48 -10.72 -9.93
CA GLY A 494 -30.26 -9.94 -9.75
C GLY A 494 -28.99 -10.62 -10.27
N ILE A 495 -29.03 -11.90 -10.62
CA ILE A 495 -27.92 -12.58 -11.28
C ILE A 495 -27.86 -12.16 -12.76
N LYS A 496 -26.73 -11.60 -13.18
CA LYS A 496 -26.50 -11.18 -14.56
C LYS A 496 -25.73 -12.19 -15.38
N ASN A 497 -24.74 -12.80 -14.77
CA ASN A 497 -23.84 -13.75 -15.40
C ASN A 497 -23.37 -14.78 -14.39
N ILE A 498 -23.17 -16.02 -14.83
CA ILE A 498 -22.58 -17.10 -14.05
C ILE A 498 -21.51 -17.72 -14.90
N ASP A 499 -20.27 -17.64 -14.42
CA ASP A 499 -19.14 -18.31 -15.00
C ASP A 499 -18.84 -19.57 -14.17
N VAL A 500 -18.73 -20.72 -14.84
CA VAL A 500 -18.47 -22.01 -14.20
C VAL A 500 -17.08 -22.46 -14.57
N GLN A 501 -16.21 -22.58 -13.57
CA GLN A 501 -14.87 -23.09 -13.72
C GLN A 501 -14.79 -24.50 -13.14
N LYS A 502 -14.32 -25.44 -13.94
CA LYS A 502 -14.13 -26.84 -13.52
C LYS A 502 -12.65 -27.09 -13.34
N THR A 503 -12.26 -27.59 -12.17
CA THR A 503 -10.87 -27.86 -11.83
C THR A 503 -10.72 -29.31 -11.40
N VAL A 504 -9.66 -29.97 -11.84
CA VAL A 504 -9.31 -31.31 -11.46
C VAL A 504 -7.82 -31.42 -11.18
N TRP A 505 -7.46 -32.20 -10.18
CA TRP A 505 -6.07 -32.59 -9.96
C TRP A 505 -5.67 -33.68 -10.97
N ALA A 506 -4.48 -33.54 -11.55
CA ALA A 506 -3.90 -34.53 -12.46
C ALA A 506 -2.43 -34.77 -12.10
N GLY A 507 -2.08 -36.04 -11.96
CA GLY A 507 -0.69 -36.48 -11.86
C GLY A 507 0.05 -36.25 -13.17
N ILE A 508 1.31 -35.85 -13.09
CA ILE A 508 2.19 -35.66 -14.25
C ILE A 508 3.06 -36.89 -14.39
N ASP A 509 3.04 -37.54 -15.57
CA ASP A 509 4.00 -38.59 -15.90
C ASP A 509 5.40 -37.98 -16.02
N PHE A 510 6.31 -38.40 -15.14
CA PHE A 510 7.63 -37.84 -15.05
C PHE A 510 8.54 -38.34 -16.18
N ASN A 511 8.70 -37.52 -17.23
CA ASN A 511 9.65 -37.77 -18.31
C ASN A 511 10.79 -36.72 -18.23
N GLU A 512 11.99 -37.19 -17.88
CA GLU A 512 13.17 -36.32 -17.72
C GLU A 512 13.51 -35.55 -18.99
N ASN A 513 13.32 -36.13 -20.17
CA ASN A 513 13.71 -35.49 -21.43
C ASN A 513 12.79 -34.30 -21.75
N ASP A 514 11.49 -34.48 -21.52
CA ASP A 514 10.49 -33.45 -21.85
C ASP A 514 10.46 -32.33 -20.79
N LEU A 515 10.91 -32.64 -19.57
CA LEU A 515 10.90 -31.69 -18.46
C LEU A 515 12.29 -31.11 -18.11
N GLU A 516 13.36 -31.48 -18.84
CA GLU A 516 14.74 -31.11 -18.48
C GLU A 516 14.94 -29.59 -18.31
N GLY A 517 14.43 -28.77 -19.22
CA GLY A 517 14.53 -27.33 -19.18
C GLY A 517 13.82 -26.74 -17.97
N PHE A 518 12.59 -27.20 -17.74
CA PHE A 518 11.76 -26.81 -16.59
C PHE A 518 12.43 -27.20 -15.27
N MET A 519 12.90 -28.44 -15.15
CA MET A 519 13.53 -28.94 -13.93
C MET A 519 14.84 -28.24 -13.59
N LYS A 520 15.66 -27.89 -14.57
CA LYS A 520 16.88 -27.10 -14.35
C LYS A 520 16.60 -25.73 -13.78
N ILE A 521 15.64 -25.01 -14.36
CA ILE A 521 15.27 -23.68 -13.86
C ILE A 521 14.66 -23.79 -12.47
N LYS A 522 13.77 -24.76 -12.25
CA LYS A 522 13.14 -25.00 -10.96
C LYS A 522 14.15 -25.36 -9.87
N TYR A 523 15.17 -26.17 -10.19
CA TYR A 523 16.24 -26.49 -9.26
C TYR A 523 17.07 -25.26 -8.88
N GLU A 524 17.44 -24.40 -9.85
CA GLU A 524 18.21 -23.18 -9.59
C GLU A 524 17.51 -22.24 -8.61
N ASP A 525 16.19 -22.13 -8.66
CA ASP A 525 15.37 -21.28 -7.80
C ASP A 525 14.83 -21.98 -6.54
N SER A 526 15.14 -23.28 -6.34
CA SER A 526 14.42 -24.10 -5.37
C SER A 526 15.04 -24.10 -3.96
N LYS A 527 14.17 -24.43 -3.00
CA LYS A 527 14.55 -24.79 -1.62
C LYS A 527 15.53 -25.97 -1.55
N TYR A 528 15.57 -26.85 -2.55
CA TYR A 528 16.44 -28.03 -2.59
C TYR A 528 17.91 -27.63 -2.77
N LYS A 529 18.20 -26.72 -3.69
CA LYS A 529 19.52 -26.14 -3.85
C LYS A 529 19.97 -25.39 -2.60
N ALA A 530 19.07 -24.63 -1.98
CA ALA A 530 19.33 -23.93 -0.73
C ALA A 530 19.65 -24.88 0.44
N LYS A 531 19.10 -26.10 0.43
CA LYS A 531 19.40 -27.16 1.40
C LYS A 531 20.66 -27.98 1.04
N GLY A 532 21.35 -27.65 -0.06
CA GLY A 532 22.59 -28.31 -0.48
C GLY A 532 22.38 -29.64 -1.20
N GLN A 533 21.17 -29.95 -1.64
CA GLN A 533 20.90 -31.13 -2.48
C GLN A 533 21.48 -30.92 -3.89
N SER A 534 21.96 -31.99 -4.52
CA SER A 534 22.37 -31.93 -5.91
C SER A 534 21.15 -31.96 -6.85
N TYR A 535 21.37 -31.60 -8.12
CA TYR A 535 20.31 -31.69 -9.13
C TYR A 535 19.77 -33.12 -9.24
N GLU A 536 20.66 -34.13 -9.28
CA GLU A 536 20.29 -35.57 -9.39
C GLU A 536 19.46 -36.02 -8.17
N GLN A 537 19.83 -35.61 -6.96
CA GLN A 537 19.07 -35.90 -5.74
C GLN A 537 17.68 -35.28 -5.78
N THR A 538 17.58 -34.07 -6.31
CA THR A 538 16.29 -33.37 -6.46
C THR A 538 15.40 -34.10 -7.46
N ILE A 539 15.95 -34.54 -8.60
CA ILE A 539 15.21 -35.32 -9.60
C ILE A 539 14.71 -36.64 -9.01
N GLU A 540 15.56 -37.36 -8.26
CA GLU A 540 15.16 -38.62 -7.61
C GLU A 540 14.03 -38.40 -6.58
N THR A 541 14.08 -37.31 -5.82
CA THR A 541 13.00 -36.92 -4.88
C THR A 541 11.69 -36.65 -5.64
N LEU A 542 11.74 -35.90 -6.74
CA LEU A 542 10.56 -35.58 -7.53
C LEU A 542 9.96 -36.81 -8.26
N LYS A 543 10.80 -37.75 -8.69
CA LYS A 543 10.34 -39.04 -9.19
C LYS A 543 9.59 -39.83 -8.11
N GLY A 544 10.10 -39.83 -6.89
CA GLY A 544 9.39 -40.45 -5.76
C GLY A 544 8.01 -39.85 -5.54
N TYR A 545 7.88 -38.51 -5.63
CA TYR A 545 6.56 -37.88 -5.57
C TYR A 545 5.65 -38.21 -6.75
N ALA A 546 6.19 -38.37 -7.95
CA ALA A 546 5.40 -38.79 -9.11
C ALA A 546 4.88 -40.23 -8.95
N GLU A 547 5.72 -41.13 -8.44
CA GLU A 547 5.34 -42.53 -8.17
C GLU A 547 4.29 -42.63 -7.05
N SER A 548 4.29 -41.73 -6.06
CA SER A 548 3.28 -41.67 -5.00
C SER A 548 1.98 -40.97 -5.43
N GLY A 549 1.94 -40.34 -6.61
CA GLY A 549 0.80 -39.55 -7.09
C GLY A 549 0.77 -38.11 -6.56
N ASP A 550 1.80 -37.70 -5.78
CA ASP A 550 1.89 -36.36 -5.17
C ASP A 550 2.53 -35.34 -6.11
N TYR A 551 2.96 -35.75 -7.32
CA TYR A 551 3.53 -34.87 -8.32
C TYR A 551 2.53 -34.62 -9.44
N GLY A 552 1.93 -33.46 -9.45
CA GLY A 552 0.87 -33.15 -10.40
C GLY A 552 0.57 -31.67 -10.50
N CYS A 553 -0.47 -31.36 -11.22
CA CYS A 553 -0.97 -29.99 -11.40
C CYS A 553 -2.50 -29.96 -11.40
N TYR A 554 -3.06 -28.80 -11.17
CA TYR A 554 -4.47 -28.57 -11.41
C TYR A 554 -4.71 -28.22 -12.88
N ILE A 555 -5.62 -28.95 -13.51
CA ILE A 555 -6.16 -28.58 -14.82
C ILE A 555 -7.46 -27.84 -14.58
N THR A 556 -7.56 -26.64 -15.10
CA THR A 556 -8.76 -25.81 -14.94
C THR A 556 -9.30 -25.36 -16.29
N THR A 557 -10.62 -25.32 -16.43
CA THR A 557 -11.26 -24.79 -17.64
C THR A 557 -11.25 -23.26 -17.58
N LEU A 558 -11.06 -22.60 -18.70
CA LEU A 558 -11.27 -21.15 -18.79
C LEU A 558 -12.77 -20.85 -18.87
N PRO A 559 -13.25 -19.81 -18.16
CA PRO A 559 -14.66 -19.46 -18.19
C PRO A 559 -15.12 -18.90 -19.54
N ASP A 560 -14.21 -18.24 -20.27
CA ASP A 560 -14.45 -17.67 -21.59
C ASP A 560 -13.16 -17.55 -22.43
N ASP A 561 -13.32 -17.09 -23.66
CA ASP A 561 -12.21 -16.97 -24.62
C ASP A 561 -11.34 -15.70 -24.42
N ARG A 562 -11.71 -14.76 -23.55
CA ARG A 562 -11.02 -13.46 -23.38
C ARG A 562 -9.56 -13.61 -23.04
N VAL A 563 -9.24 -14.52 -22.13
CA VAL A 563 -7.84 -14.77 -21.70
C VAL A 563 -6.97 -15.22 -22.88
N LEU A 564 -7.51 -16.06 -23.77
CA LEU A 564 -6.81 -16.51 -24.98
C LEU A 564 -6.68 -15.39 -26.02
N GLU A 565 -7.72 -14.59 -26.17
CA GLU A 565 -7.71 -13.43 -27.09
C GLU A 565 -6.69 -12.39 -26.65
N GLU A 566 -6.61 -12.08 -25.36
CA GLU A 566 -5.61 -11.17 -24.80
C GLU A 566 -4.20 -11.71 -24.95
N TYR A 567 -3.98 -13.01 -24.62
CA TYR A 567 -2.69 -13.65 -24.81
C TYR A 567 -2.24 -13.57 -26.29
N ASN A 568 -3.11 -13.90 -27.21
CA ASN A 568 -2.80 -13.87 -28.65
C ASN A 568 -2.55 -12.44 -29.18
N ALA A 569 -3.21 -11.45 -28.59
CA ALA A 569 -2.96 -10.04 -28.92
C ALA A 569 -1.57 -9.56 -28.44
N GLU A 570 -1.13 -10.05 -27.27
CA GLU A 570 0.19 -9.75 -26.72
C GLU A 570 1.34 -10.55 -27.39
N HIS A 571 1.03 -11.76 -27.89
CA HIS A 571 1.99 -12.69 -28.50
C HIS A 571 1.66 -13.02 -29.96
N PRO A 572 1.61 -12.05 -30.86
CA PRO A 572 1.19 -12.26 -32.25
C PRO A 572 2.11 -13.21 -33.04
N ASP A 573 3.37 -13.35 -32.61
CA ASP A 573 4.36 -14.23 -33.26
C ASP A 573 4.22 -15.70 -32.85
N THR A 574 3.59 -15.96 -31.71
CA THR A 574 3.38 -17.30 -31.14
C THR A 574 1.96 -17.45 -30.59
N PRO A 575 0.93 -17.27 -31.40
CA PRO A 575 -0.43 -17.34 -30.92
C PRO A 575 -0.81 -18.78 -30.56
N ILE A 576 -1.68 -18.93 -29.57
CA ILE A 576 -2.28 -20.21 -29.21
C ILE A 576 -3.40 -20.52 -30.20
N ASP A 577 -3.42 -21.74 -30.71
CA ASP A 577 -4.53 -22.23 -31.54
C ASP A 577 -5.80 -22.41 -30.69
N MET A 578 -6.72 -21.48 -30.79
CA MET A 578 -7.98 -21.46 -30.03
C MET A 578 -8.86 -22.71 -30.31
N GLU A 579 -8.83 -23.25 -31.53
CA GLU A 579 -9.61 -24.42 -31.87
C GLU A 579 -8.99 -25.68 -31.30
N ALA A 580 -7.66 -25.80 -31.31
CA ALA A 580 -6.94 -26.89 -30.66
C ALA A 580 -7.11 -26.84 -29.13
N PHE A 581 -7.12 -25.65 -28.55
CA PHE A 581 -7.40 -25.46 -27.13
C PHE A 581 -8.82 -25.92 -26.75
N LYS A 582 -9.83 -25.51 -27.53
CA LYS A 582 -11.23 -25.92 -27.31
C LYS A 582 -11.44 -27.44 -27.49
N ARG A 583 -10.64 -28.09 -28.32
CA ARG A 583 -10.64 -29.58 -28.44
C ARG A 583 -9.86 -30.29 -27.34
N GLY A 584 -9.19 -29.55 -26.45
CA GLY A 584 -8.38 -30.11 -25.37
C GLY A 584 -7.04 -30.71 -25.84
N GLU A 585 -6.53 -30.32 -27.02
CA GLU A 585 -5.24 -30.78 -27.56
C GLU A 585 -4.07 -29.88 -27.06
N THR A 586 -4.38 -28.70 -26.62
CA THR A 586 -3.40 -27.71 -26.17
C THR A 586 -3.81 -27.15 -24.81
N ALA A 587 -2.84 -26.96 -23.93
CA ALA A 587 -3.01 -26.32 -22.63
C ALA A 587 -2.12 -25.08 -22.51
N ILE A 588 -2.40 -24.25 -21.52
CA ILE A 588 -1.62 -23.06 -21.21
C ILE A 588 -1.07 -23.24 -19.80
N ALA A 589 0.23 -23.00 -19.64
CA ALA A 589 0.87 -23.03 -18.34
C ALA A 589 0.62 -21.71 -17.59
N GLY A 590 0.03 -21.75 -16.40
CA GLY A 590 -0.12 -20.60 -15.51
C GLY A 590 1.21 -20.23 -14.87
N LYS A 591 1.42 -18.93 -14.58
CA LYS A 591 2.54 -18.42 -13.80
C LYS A 591 2.00 -17.72 -12.56
N ASP A 592 2.55 -18.02 -11.39
CA ASP A 592 2.15 -17.37 -10.13
C ASP A 592 2.74 -15.96 -9.98
N THR A 593 3.87 -15.69 -10.64
CA THR A 593 4.55 -14.39 -10.59
C THR A 593 5.20 -14.07 -11.93
N GLU A 594 5.49 -12.80 -12.17
CA GLU A 594 6.25 -12.33 -13.33
C GLU A 594 7.62 -13.02 -13.47
N TYR A 595 8.16 -13.51 -12.36
CA TYR A 595 9.45 -14.20 -12.27
C TYR A 595 9.36 -15.73 -12.31
N ASN A 596 8.17 -16.30 -12.53
CA ASN A 596 8.02 -17.75 -12.57
C ASN A 596 8.50 -18.32 -13.93
N ALA A 597 9.80 -18.22 -14.14
CA ALA A 597 10.49 -18.68 -15.35
C ALA A 597 10.33 -20.18 -15.64
N PRO A 598 10.20 -21.10 -14.65
CA PRO A 598 10.03 -22.52 -14.94
C PRO A 598 8.89 -22.81 -15.90
N ASN A 599 7.72 -22.20 -15.68
CA ASN A 599 6.52 -22.50 -16.49
C ASN A 599 6.65 -22.04 -17.95
N THR A 600 7.49 -21.05 -18.24
CA THR A 600 7.77 -20.64 -19.63
C THR A 600 8.63 -21.67 -20.37
N ALA A 601 9.42 -22.46 -19.66
CA ALA A 601 10.22 -23.53 -20.27
C ALA A 601 9.39 -24.73 -20.71
N LEU A 602 8.12 -24.82 -20.29
CA LEU A 602 7.19 -25.86 -20.75
C LEU A 602 6.57 -25.53 -22.12
N VAL A 603 6.66 -24.31 -22.61
CA VAL A 603 6.04 -23.90 -23.87
C VAL A 603 6.67 -24.66 -25.04
N GLY A 604 5.83 -25.37 -25.77
CA GLY A 604 6.24 -26.25 -26.87
C GLY A 604 6.39 -27.75 -26.48
N GLU A 605 6.52 -28.04 -25.18
CA GLU A 605 6.61 -29.39 -24.66
C GLU A 605 5.23 -30.06 -24.57
N THR A 606 5.23 -31.39 -24.47
CA THR A 606 4.01 -32.19 -24.27
C THR A 606 4.04 -32.79 -22.88
N LEU A 607 2.99 -32.52 -22.08
CA LEU A 607 2.81 -33.11 -20.76
C LEU A 607 1.78 -34.26 -20.86
N THR A 608 2.15 -35.41 -20.35
CA THR A 608 1.21 -36.51 -20.16
C THR A 608 0.62 -36.41 -18.76
N LEU A 609 -0.68 -36.23 -18.69
CA LEU A 609 -1.42 -35.98 -17.44
C LEU A 609 -2.41 -37.10 -17.20
N THR A 610 -2.49 -37.56 -15.96
CA THR A 610 -3.43 -38.60 -15.54
C THR A 610 -4.30 -38.06 -14.43
N ALA A 611 -5.60 -37.94 -14.67
CA ALA A 611 -6.56 -37.48 -13.67
C ALA A 611 -7.43 -38.65 -13.18
N ASP A 612 -7.76 -38.65 -11.89
CA ASP A 612 -8.64 -39.66 -11.29
C ASP A 612 -10.04 -39.66 -11.94
N SER A 613 -10.50 -38.52 -12.42
CA SER A 613 -11.78 -38.37 -13.12
C SER A 613 -11.83 -39.10 -14.50
N THR A 614 -10.68 -39.53 -15.01
CA THR A 614 -10.56 -40.23 -16.33
C THR A 614 -10.38 -41.72 -16.21
N ASP A 615 -10.71 -42.33 -15.08
CA ASP A 615 -10.45 -43.76 -14.78
C ASP A 615 -8.97 -44.16 -14.95
N GLY A 616 -8.05 -43.21 -14.63
CA GLY A 616 -6.60 -43.38 -14.74
C GLY A 616 -6.09 -43.39 -16.20
N LYS A 617 -6.83 -42.84 -17.15
CA LYS A 617 -6.38 -42.74 -18.54
C LYS A 617 -5.47 -41.54 -18.72
N ALA A 618 -4.24 -41.79 -19.11
CA ALA A 618 -3.28 -40.76 -19.46
C ALA A 618 -3.71 -39.99 -20.72
N THR A 619 -3.53 -38.68 -20.71
CA THR A 619 -3.86 -37.78 -21.83
C THR A 619 -2.70 -36.83 -22.07
N ASP A 620 -2.31 -36.68 -23.33
CA ASP A 620 -1.23 -35.76 -23.72
C ASP A 620 -1.76 -34.36 -24.00
N PHE A 621 -1.14 -33.36 -23.39
CA PHE A 621 -1.41 -31.95 -23.63
C PHE A 621 -0.17 -31.23 -24.13
N LYS A 622 -0.26 -30.59 -25.29
CA LYS A 622 0.80 -29.71 -25.77
C LYS A 622 0.68 -28.37 -25.09
N ILE A 623 1.76 -27.88 -24.50
CA ILE A 623 1.78 -26.54 -23.88
C ILE A 623 1.97 -25.48 -24.97
N GLY A 624 0.91 -24.76 -25.30
CA GLY A 624 0.89 -23.74 -26.35
C GLY A 624 1.39 -22.38 -25.91
N GLY A 625 1.37 -22.09 -24.62
CA GLY A 625 1.79 -20.81 -24.06
C GLY A 625 1.93 -20.84 -22.55
N ALA A 626 2.51 -19.79 -22.01
CA ALA A 626 2.57 -19.56 -20.57
C ALA A 626 2.23 -18.10 -20.28
N PHE A 627 1.27 -17.85 -19.42
CA PHE A 627 0.85 -16.49 -19.08
C PHE A 627 0.78 -16.27 -17.57
N TYR A 628 0.86 -15.01 -17.20
CA TYR A 628 0.71 -14.60 -15.83
C TYR A 628 -0.77 -14.67 -15.46
N LEU A 629 -1.11 -15.65 -14.63
CA LEU A 629 -2.36 -15.60 -13.88
C LEU A 629 -2.10 -14.62 -12.73
N SER A 630 -2.66 -13.44 -12.81
CA SER A 630 -2.70 -12.57 -11.65
C SER A 630 -3.34 -13.37 -10.52
N LEU A 631 -2.74 -13.36 -9.34
CA LEU A 631 -3.27 -14.00 -8.11
C LEU A 631 -4.71 -13.56 -7.78
N ILE A 632 -5.21 -12.59 -8.49
CA ILE A 632 -6.53 -11.99 -8.47
C ILE A 632 -7.62 -12.89 -9.06
N HIS A 633 -7.26 -13.79 -9.96
CA HIS A 633 -8.21 -14.71 -10.58
C HIS A 633 -8.30 -16.07 -9.86
N ILE A 634 -7.65 -16.18 -8.70
CA ILE A 634 -7.59 -17.42 -7.94
C ILE A 634 -7.77 -17.05 -6.47
N SER A 635 -8.91 -17.40 -5.94
CA SER A 635 -9.30 -17.15 -4.55
C SER A 635 -8.55 -17.98 -3.52
N GLU A 636 -7.32 -18.40 -3.79
CA GLU A 636 -6.34 -18.75 -2.76
C GLU A 636 -4.93 -18.91 -3.34
N PRO A 637 -3.93 -18.24 -2.72
CA PRO A 637 -2.59 -18.15 -3.30
C PRO A 637 -1.70 -19.39 -3.12
N THR A 638 -2.20 -20.50 -2.66
CA THR A 638 -1.31 -21.55 -2.17
C THR A 638 -1.21 -22.83 -3.00
N ARG A 639 -2.02 -23.07 -4.04
CA ARG A 639 -2.00 -24.38 -4.71
C ARG A 639 -2.18 -24.39 -6.24
N LEU A 640 -2.10 -23.26 -6.93
CA LEU A 640 -1.90 -23.31 -8.38
C LEU A 640 -0.41 -23.28 -8.69
N GLN A 641 0.22 -24.35 -8.40
CA GLN A 641 1.52 -24.65 -8.96
C GLN A 641 1.27 -25.73 -10.02
N LEU A 642 1.38 -25.34 -11.29
CA LEU A 642 1.98 -26.27 -12.21
C LEU A 642 3.33 -26.59 -11.60
N ILE A 643 3.33 -27.65 -10.81
CA ILE A 643 4.45 -28.23 -10.07
C ILE A 643 5.22 -27.25 -9.24
#